data_dbe66774031c086b35bc74876d0f7346
#
_entry.id   dbe66774031c086b35bc74876d0f7346
#
_cell.length_a   1.000
_cell.length_b   1.000
_cell.length_c   1.000
_cell.angle_alpha   90.00
_cell.angle_beta   90.00
_cell.angle_gamma   90.00
#
_symmetry.space_group_name_H-M   'P 1'
#
loop_
_entity.id
_entity.type
_entity.pdbx_description
1 polymer ?
#
loop_
_entity_poly.entity_id
_entity_poly.type
_entity_poly.pdbx_seq_one_letter_code
_entity_poly.pdbx_strand_id
1 'polypeptide(L)'
;MPTPRVSPTLLALALAAAFPVQHAAAQATAPEAKKDVSQLEAVIVTGSRRAENLKEVPLSISAIKSEELDTYNASGQDIRALSGKVPSLNIESDFGRTFPRFYVRGLGNTDFDLNASQPVGLVYDDVVQESVALKGFPVFDMAQVELLRGPQGTLFGRNSPAGVMKFDSAKPGKRFEGYANLGYGRWNSVNLETAVNVPLSSDWSMRVAGIVQRQDNRVHNPLPNATSDLEGYNDKALRVQALYKTAGFEGLFKVQARDYKGTATTFRANIIKRGTNDLVDGYSDSYYPTDGYNSQTLKSSEVSARLRWDFDGMSLYSITAFDRAKFYSRGDVDGGFGSRFGGIKDGPDYPGQKALIPFDAQTADGIPYLRQSTQEFRLQSSTADALQWILGVYYFNEKLQVDSFNYDSFATGDPQNGYAVQHQNAKSWATFGNIKYAVTPDLKVTAGLRYTDDKKDFDAVRTWTPGKAPNVDIVGPFFAKPKSTNWSWDLGANYALDKATSLFARVATGYRAPSIQGRVLFGDSISIANSEKALSVEAGFKADLLDNTARITGTVFSYRVKDLQLTAGSGSTNQNRLVNAAKAEGQGFEIDAQAIIARDWRTTLGFSYNDTKIKDPNLFVQPCGNAGFQFLQAGTGCNVLNAPGPLPGTVSINGNPLPRAPKVVWNWTLKYSTEIGDGELTVLTDWAYKDKYNMFLYEATEYKAKAALEGGLRVGYGWAAGKYEVAAYSRNITNHRQVIAAIDFNNLTGIVNEPRSYGVQFKANF
;
A
#
# COMPACT_ATOMS: atom_id res chain seq x y z
N MET A 1 38.12 19.73 -6.78
CA MET A 1 37.30 20.86 -7.25
C MET A 1 35.88 20.64 -6.73
N PRO A 2 35.32 21.55 -5.94
CA PRO A 2 33.97 21.39 -5.38
C PRO A 2 32.93 21.74 -6.43
N THR A 3 31.98 20.83 -6.63
CA THR A 3 30.79 21.06 -7.48
C THR A 3 29.84 22.06 -6.81
N PRO A 4 29.29 23.05 -7.53
CA PRO A 4 28.39 24.03 -6.93
C PRO A 4 27.08 23.38 -6.47
N ARG A 5 26.76 23.51 -5.20
CA ARG A 5 25.45 23.17 -4.65
C ARG A 5 24.46 24.27 -5.03
N VAL A 6 23.58 24.02 -5.99
CA VAL A 6 22.46 24.91 -6.28
C VAL A 6 21.46 24.82 -5.13
N SER A 7 21.26 25.92 -4.41
CA SER A 7 20.30 26.04 -3.32
C SER A 7 18.87 25.93 -3.87
N PRO A 8 17.95 25.17 -3.25
CA PRO A 8 16.54 25.07 -3.69
C PRO A 8 15.80 26.42 -3.67
N THR A 9 16.29 27.40 -2.94
CA THR A 9 15.79 28.79 -2.93
C THR A 9 16.00 29.51 -4.27
N LEU A 10 17.06 29.19 -5.01
CA LEU A 10 17.31 29.75 -6.34
C LEU A 10 16.41 29.15 -7.41
N LEU A 11 15.95 27.90 -7.26
CA LEU A 11 15.02 27.26 -8.19
C LEU A 11 13.60 27.83 -8.03
N ALA A 12 13.16 28.17 -6.80
CA ALA A 12 11.88 28.83 -6.53
C ALA A 12 11.84 30.27 -7.04
N LEU A 13 12.94 30.99 -6.94
CA LEU A 13 13.08 32.36 -7.48
C LEU A 13 13.21 32.39 -9.02
N ALA A 14 13.83 31.39 -9.63
CA ALA A 14 13.94 31.27 -11.07
C ALA A 14 12.58 30.92 -11.74
N LEU A 15 11.74 30.14 -11.08
CA LEU A 15 10.36 29.88 -11.51
C LEU A 15 9.47 31.12 -11.41
N ALA A 16 9.66 31.96 -10.38
CA ALA A 16 8.92 33.23 -10.22
C ALA A 16 9.35 34.32 -11.21
N ALA A 17 10.61 34.31 -11.70
CA ALA A 17 11.15 35.31 -12.60
C ALA A 17 10.94 34.98 -14.11
N ALA A 18 10.54 33.75 -14.46
CA ALA A 18 10.38 33.31 -15.84
C ALA A 18 9.00 33.59 -16.46
N PHE A 19 8.06 34.14 -15.69
CA PHE A 19 6.73 34.48 -16.21
C PHE A 19 6.49 35.99 -16.08
N PRO A 20 6.53 36.75 -17.18
CA PRO A 20 6.01 38.11 -17.17
C PRO A 20 4.51 38.03 -16.93
N VAL A 21 4.04 38.62 -15.81
CA VAL A 21 2.61 38.76 -15.51
C VAL A 21 2.04 39.77 -16.53
N GLN A 22 1.61 39.29 -17.68
CA GLN A 22 0.69 40.03 -18.51
C GLN A 22 -0.65 40.02 -17.80
N HIS A 23 -1.08 41.17 -17.39
CA HIS A 23 -2.45 41.40 -16.89
C HIS A 23 -3.42 41.15 -18.06
N ALA A 24 -3.83 39.90 -18.25
CA ALA A 24 -5.02 39.60 -19.03
C ALA A 24 -6.21 40.10 -18.18
N ALA A 25 -6.93 41.08 -18.69
CA ALA A 25 -8.18 41.55 -18.08
C ALA A 25 -9.10 40.33 -17.95
N ALA A 26 -9.34 39.92 -16.70
CA ALA A 26 -10.26 38.85 -16.40
C ALA A 26 -11.66 39.30 -16.83
N GLN A 27 -12.18 38.72 -17.89
CA GLN A 27 -13.62 38.74 -18.14
C GLN A 27 -14.25 38.01 -16.96
N ALA A 28 -15.09 38.73 -16.21
CA ALA A 28 -15.89 38.16 -15.14
C ALA A 28 -16.74 37.00 -15.72
N THR A 29 -16.31 35.78 -15.48
CA THR A 29 -17.11 34.59 -15.77
C THR A 29 -18.34 34.63 -14.84
N ALA A 30 -19.51 34.36 -15.41
CA ALA A 30 -20.74 34.19 -14.66
C ALA A 30 -20.50 33.16 -13.52
N PRO A 31 -21.11 33.34 -12.33
CA PRO A 31 -20.98 32.41 -11.23
C PRO A 31 -21.38 31.01 -11.72
N GLU A 32 -20.53 30.03 -11.53
CA GLU A 32 -20.91 28.62 -11.71
C GLU A 32 -22.19 28.39 -10.90
N ALA A 33 -23.23 27.84 -11.55
CA ALA A 33 -24.46 27.48 -10.88
C ALA A 33 -24.12 26.63 -9.64
N LYS A 34 -24.56 27.05 -8.44
CA LYS A 34 -24.37 26.27 -7.21
C LYS A 34 -24.81 24.84 -7.51
N LYS A 35 -23.88 23.88 -7.40
CA LYS A 35 -24.23 22.46 -7.56
C LYS A 35 -25.38 22.13 -6.62
N ASP A 36 -26.39 21.45 -7.14
CA ASP A 36 -27.50 20.98 -6.32
C ASP A 36 -26.98 19.97 -5.31
N VAL A 37 -26.84 20.41 -4.06
CA VAL A 37 -26.26 19.66 -2.94
C VAL A 37 -27.24 18.61 -2.43
N SER A 38 -28.45 18.54 -2.98
CA SER A 38 -29.56 17.70 -2.51
C SER A 38 -29.45 16.24 -2.96
N GLN A 39 -28.62 15.90 -3.96
CA GLN A 39 -28.48 14.55 -4.49
C GLN A 39 -27.02 14.11 -4.54
N LEU A 40 -26.78 12.78 -4.42
CA LEU A 40 -25.49 12.16 -4.61
C LEU A 40 -25.13 12.11 -6.11
N GLU A 41 -23.95 12.58 -6.45
CA GLU A 41 -23.41 12.47 -7.80
C GLU A 41 -23.24 10.99 -8.20
N ALA A 42 -23.39 10.69 -9.49
CA ALA A 42 -23.05 9.37 -10.03
C ALA A 42 -21.56 9.08 -9.75
N VAL A 43 -21.27 7.87 -9.29
CA VAL A 43 -19.90 7.39 -9.13
C VAL A 43 -19.45 6.74 -10.42
N ILE A 44 -18.49 7.36 -11.08
CA ILE A 44 -17.85 6.80 -12.27
C ILE A 44 -16.61 6.05 -11.83
N VAL A 45 -16.49 4.81 -12.26
CA VAL A 45 -15.36 3.92 -11.99
C VAL A 45 -14.69 3.50 -13.28
N THR A 46 -13.42 3.13 -13.20
CA THR A 46 -12.60 2.77 -14.36
C THR A 46 -12.00 1.36 -14.24
N GLY A 47 -12.48 0.59 -13.25
CA GLY A 47 -12.03 -0.77 -12.97
C GLY A 47 -12.22 -1.78 -14.11
N SER A 48 -13.13 -1.51 -15.04
CA SER A 48 -13.33 -2.30 -16.28
C SER A 48 -12.46 -1.84 -17.46
N ARG A 49 -11.46 -0.96 -17.24
CA ARG A 49 -10.68 -0.27 -18.28
C ARG A 49 -11.53 0.68 -19.15
N ARG A 50 -12.73 1.00 -18.70
CA ARG A 50 -13.66 1.97 -19.27
C ARG A 50 -14.22 2.84 -18.16
N ALA A 51 -14.58 4.09 -18.46
CA ALA A 51 -15.32 4.92 -17.54
C ALA A 51 -16.81 4.49 -17.57
N GLU A 52 -17.30 3.93 -16.48
CA GLU A 52 -18.65 3.38 -16.37
C GLU A 52 -19.30 3.80 -15.04
N ASN A 53 -20.63 3.88 -15.02
CA ASN A 53 -21.34 4.06 -13.76
C ASN A 53 -21.11 2.85 -12.84
N LEU A 54 -20.84 3.09 -11.57
CA LEU A 54 -20.64 2.03 -10.57
C LEU A 54 -21.75 0.96 -10.63
N LYS A 55 -23.02 1.35 -10.85
CA LYS A 55 -24.16 0.42 -10.93
C LYS A 55 -24.09 -0.57 -12.09
N GLU A 56 -23.38 -0.23 -13.17
CA GLU A 56 -23.30 -1.02 -14.39
C GLU A 56 -22.15 -2.03 -14.42
N VAL A 57 -21.30 -2.01 -13.40
CA VAL A 57 -20.11 -2.87 -13.35
C VAL A 57 -20.37 -4.06 -12.42
N PRO A 58 -20.27 -5.33 -12.90
CA PRO A 58 -20.50 -6.51 -12.08
C PRO A 58 -19.32 -6.86 -11.18
N LEU A 59 -18.84 -5.89 -10.39
CA LEU A 59 -17.68 -6.00 -9.49
C LEU A 59 -18.00 -5.40 -8.13
N SER A 60 -17.43 -5.99 -7.06
CA SER A 60 -17.30 -5.32 -5.78
C SER A 60 -16.18 -4.29 -5.88
N ILE A 61 -16.53 -3.00 -5.85
CA ILE A 61 -15.61 -1.88 -6.05
C ILE A 61 -15.98 -0.73 -5.14
N SER A 62 -14.98 -0.14 -4.48
CA SER A 62 -15.10 1.12 -3.74
C SER A 62 -14.23 2.18 -4.40
N ALA A 63 -14.72 3.42 -4.45
CA ALA A 63 -13.99 4.57 -4.94
C ALA A 63 -13.87 5.62 -3.84
N ILE A 64 -12.65 6.10 -3.58
CA ILE A 64 -12.33 7.20 -2.66
C ILE A 64 -12.05 8.43 -3.51
N LYS A 65 -12.82 9.49 -3.34
CA LYS A 65 -12.65 10.76 -4.08
C LYS A 65 -11.56 11.63 -3.47
N SER A 66 -11.10 12.63 -4.24
CA SER A 66 -10.05 13.58 -3.85
C SER A 66 -10.30 14.23 -2.48
N GLU A 67 -11.52 14.68 -2.18
CA GLU A 67 -11.88 15.33 -0.91
C GLU A 67 -11.65 14.44 0.32
N GLU A 68 -11.97 13.14 0.20
CA GLU A 68 -11.74 12.17 1.27
C GLU A 68 -10.23 11.90 1.44
N LEU A 69 -9.49 11.83 0.31
CA LEU A 69 -8.04 11.66 0.31
C LEU A 69 -7.32 12.83 0.98
N ASP A 70 -7.74 14.07 0.72
CA ASP A 70 -7.21 15.27 1.36
C ASP A 70 -7.35 15.18 2.89
N THR A 71 -8.46 14.64 3.37
CA THR A 71 -8.70 14.42 4.79
C THR A 71 -7.82 13.34 5.38
N TYR A 72 -7.68 12.20 4.71
CA TYR A 72 -6.86 11.09 5.20
C TYR A 72 -5.37 11.44 5.21
N ASN A 73 -4.91 12.27 4.28
CA ASN A 73 -3.52 12.72 4.17
C ASN A 73 -3.19 13.95 5.02
N ALA A 74 -4.14 14.51 5.76
CA ALA A 74 -4.04 15.81 6.43
C ALA A 74 -2.79 15.97 7.34
N SER A 75 -2.28 14.89 7.94
CA SER A 75 -1.10 14.92 8.81
C SER A 75 0.20 14.52 8.12
N GLY A 76 0.26 14.51 6.79
CA GLY A 76 1.44 14.02 6.07
C GLY A 76 1.64 12.50 6.17
N GLN A 77 0.55 11.76 6.30
CA GLN A 77 0.59 10.30 6.36
C GLN A 77 0.94 9.71 4.99
N ASP A 78 1.41 8.47 4.98
CA ASP A 78 1.66 7.71 3.75
C ASP A 78 0.43 6.89 3.33
N ILE A 79 0.59 6.06 2.31
CA ILE A 79 -0.47 5.22 1.74
C ILE A 79 -1.16 4.30 2.78
N ARG A 80 -0.51 4.00 3.92
CA ARG A 80 -1.10 3.21 5.01
C ARG A 80 -2.30 3.92 5.66
N ALA A 81 -2.44 5.24 5.49
CA ALA A 81 -3.62 5.99 5.93
C ALA A 81 -4.94 5.47 5.32
N LEU A 82 -4.87 4.77 4.18
CA LEU A 82 -6.03 4.13 3.53
C LEU A 82 -6.45 2.81 4.19
N SER A 83 -5.63 2.27 5.11
CA SER A 83 -5.92 1.00 5.81
C SER A 83 -7.20 1.10 6.61
N GLY A 84 -8.16 0.21 6.34
CA GLY A 84 -9.47 0.21 6.98
C GLY A 84 -10.42 1.33 6.56
N LYS A 85 -10.05 2.20 5.60
CA LYS A 85 -10.91 3.29 5.09
C LYS A 85 -11.93 2.84 4.04
N VAL A 86 -11.77 1.63 3.54
CA VAL A 86 -12.78 0.92 2.74
C VAL A 86 -12.90 -0.52 3.25
N PRO A 87 -14.05 -1.18 3.05
CA PRO A 87 -14.24 -2.56 3.48
C PRO A 87 -13.19 -3.51 2.95
N SER A 88 -12.80 -4.50 3.77
CA SER A 88 -11.84 -5.57 3.43
C SER A 88 -10.42 -5.13 3.08
N LEU A 89 -10.04 -3.86 3.25
CA LEU A 89 -8.69 -3.36 2.98
C LEU A 89 -7.89 -3.24 4.28
N ASN A 90 -6.74 -3.91 4.32
CA ASN A 90 -5.71 -3.67 5.32
C ASN A 90 -4.39 -3.36 4.61
N ILE A 91 -3.66 -2.34 5.06
CA ILE A 91 -2.35 -1.96 4.54
C ILE A 91 -1.40 -1.83 5.71
N GLU A 92 -0.25 -2.44 5.60
CA GLU A 92 0.77 -2.40 6.65
C GLU A 92 2.17 -2.38 6.04
N SER A 93 3.21 -2.17 6.84
CA SER A 93 4.60 -2.20 6.39
C SER A 93 5.55 -2.45 7.55
N ASP A 94 6.50 -3.36 7.36
CA ASP A 94 7.63 -3.53 8.26
C ASP A 94 8.80 -2.61 7.89
N PHE A 95 8.73 -1.92 6.74
CA PHE A 95 9.72 -0.94 6.27
C PHE A 95 9.19 0.51 6.32
N GLY A 96 8.27 0.81 7.23
CA GLY A 96 7.73 2.16 7.39
C GLY A 96 7.04 2.68 6.13
N ARG A 97 7.46 3.85 5.64
CA ARG A 97 6.82 4.56 4.52
C ARG A 97 7.13 4.00 3.12
N THR A 98 7.97 2.99 2.99
CA THR A 98 8.58 2.64 1.69
C THR A 98 8.16 1.31 1.09
N PHE A 99 7.57 0.43 1.87
CA PHE A 99 7.28 -0.94 1.44
C PHE A 99 5.88 -1.36 1.92
N PRO A 100 4.80 -0.78 1.35
CA PRO A 100 3.45 -1.12 1.77
C PRO A 100 3.06 -2.52 1.27
N ARG A 101 2.41 -3.28 2.14
CA ARG A 101 1.80 -4.57 1.83
C ARG A 101 0.30 -4.44 1.94
N PHE A 102 -0.38 -4.84 0.88
CA PHE A 102 -1.83 -4.74 0.76
C PHE A 102 -2.47 -6.10 1.01
N TYR A 103 -3.53 -6.09 1.79
CA TYR A 103 -4.37 -7.25 2.08
C TYR A 103 -5.81 -6.92 1.70
N VAL A 104 -6.42 -7.75 0.85
CA VAL A 104 -7.81 -7.61 0.45
C VAL A 104 -8.54 -8.92 0.73
N ARG A 105 -9.65 -8.87 1.47
CA ARG A 105 -10.36 -10.06 1.94
C ARG A 105 -9.44 -11.06 2.65
N GLY A 106 -8.44 -10.57 3.37
CA GLY A 106 -7.44 -11.36 4.08
C GLY A 106 -6.31 -11.93 3.23
N LEU A 107 -6.39 -11.87 1.89
CA LEU A 107 -5.30 -12.29 1.01
C LEU A 107 -4.25 -11.18 0.90
N GLY A 108 -3.03 -11.48 1.28
CA GLY A 108 -1.88 -10.60 1.27
C GLY A 108 -0.57 -11.37 1.29
N ASN A 109 0.53 -10.69 1.54
CA ASN A 109 1.85 -11.32 1.63
C ASN A 109 2.64 -10.79 2.82
N THR A 110 3.09 -11.68 3.69
CA THR A 110 3.92 -11.36 4.86
C THR A 110 5.43 -11.41 4.57
N ASP A 111 5.82 -11.82 3.35
CA ASP A 111 7.21 -11.84 2.95
C ASP A 111 7.82 -10.44 2.93
N PHE A 112 8.92 -10.26 3.62
CA PHE A 112 9.65 -9.00 3.69
C PHE A 112 10.81 -8.90 2.70
N ASP A 113 11.13 -9.96 1.95
CA ASP A 113 12.18 -9.92 0.94
C ASP A 113 11.81 -8.90 -0.15
N LEU A 114 12.79 -8.09 -0.54
CA LEU A 114 12.59 -6.98 -1.48
C LEU A 114 12.24 -7.43 -2.91
N ASN A 115 12.41 -8.72 -3.23
CA ASN A 115 11.96 -9.33 -4.49
C ASN A 115 10.58 -10.00 -4.41
N ALA A 116 9.92 -9.93 -3.25
CA ALA A 116 8.65 -10.59 -3.01
C ALA A 116 7.52 -10.02 -3.87
N SER A 117 6.78 -10.88 -4.56
CA SER A 117 5.55 -10.49 -5.24
C SER A 117 4.36 -10.43 -4.28
N GLN A 118 3.36 -9.61 -4.58
CA GLN A 118 2.17 -9.45 -3.75
C GLN A 118 0.92 -9.91 -4.50
N PRO A 119 -0.11 -10.46 -3.81
CA PRO A 119 -1.34 -10.91 -4.45
C PRO A 119 -2.34 -9.78 -4.75
N VAL A 120 -2.05 -8.54 -4.32
CA VAL A 120 -2.81 -7.34 -4.66
C VAL A 120 -2.03 -6.53 -5.68
N GLY A 121 -2.61 -6.37 -6.87
CA GLY A 121 -2.05 -5.52 -7.93
C GLY A 121 -2.16 -4.04 -7.56
N LEU A 122 -1.19 -3.24 -7.96
CA LEU A 122 -1.28 -1.79 -7.87
C LEU A 122 -1.08 -1.18 -9.25
N VAL A 123 -2.01 -0.30 -9.63
CA VAL A 123 -2.01 0.37 -10.93
C VAL A 123 -2.05 1.87 -10.70
N TYR A 124 -1.09 2.59 -11.28
CA TYR A 124 -1.02 4.04 -11.19
C TYR A 124 -1.11 4.63 -12.61
N ASP A 125 -2.19 5.36 -12.91
CA ASP A 125 -2.46 5.91 -14.25
C ASP A 125 -2.30 4.87 -15.38
N ASP A 126 -2.96 3.73 -15.26
CA ASP A 126 -2.89 2.56 -16.16
C ASP A 126 -1.56 1.78 -16.15
N VAL A 127 -0.52 2.22 -15.43
CA VAL A 127 0.78 1.54 -15.30
C VAL A 127 0.78 0.61 -14.10
N VAL A 128 1.10 -0.67 -14.31
CA VAL A 128 1.24 -1.66 -13.23
C VAL A 128 2.53 -1.42 -12.47
N GLN A 129 2.43 -1.26 -11.14
CA GLN A 129 3.55 -1.20 -10.22
C GLN A 129 3.75 -2.56 -9.58
N GLU A 130 4.76 -3.30 -10.03
CA GLU A 130 4.99 -4.67 -9.55
C GLU A 130 5.83 -4.72 -8.29
N SER A 131 7.00 -4.09 -8.31
CA SER A 131 7.90 -4.08 -7.17
C SER A 131 7.30 -3.31 -5.99
N VAL A 132 7.45 -3.87 -4.81
CA VAL A 132 7.01 -3.27 -3.56
C VAL A 132 7.65 -1.89 -3.30
N ALA A 133 8.87 -1.65 -3.78
CA ALA A 133 9.53 -0.35 -3.69
C ALA A 133 8.85 0.75 -4.53
N LEU A 134 8.06 0.37 -5.55
CA LEU A 134 7.29 1.30 -6.38
C LEU A 134 5.88 1.54 -5.82
N LYS A 135 5.33 0.59 -5.06
CA LYS A 135 3.94 0.63 -4.55
C LYS A 135 3.69 1.70 -3.48
N GLY A 136 4.72 2.24 -2.86
CA GLY A 136 4.63 3.24 -1.80
C GLY A 136 4.69 4.69 -2.27
N PHE A 137 4.46 4.99 -3.55
CA PHE A 137 4.48 6.37 -4.06
C PHE A 137 3.46 7.25 -3.30
N PRO A 138 3.82 8.48 -2.90
CA PRO A 138 2.91 9.35 -2.15
C PRO A 138 1.60 9.61 -2.90
N VAL A 139 0.50 9.65 -2.13
CA VAL A 139 -0.84 9.90 -2.64
C VAL A 139 -1.10 11.41 -2.59
N PHE A 140 -1.01 12.10 -3.72
CA PHE A 140 -1.25 13.54 -3.86
C PHE A 140 -1.81 13.87 -5.24
N ASP A 141 -2.60 14.92 -5.32
CA ASP A 141 -3.21 15.41 -6.56
C ASP A 141 -3.91 14.28 -7.33
N MET A 142 -4.80 13.56 -6.64
CA MET A 142 -5.52 12.42 -7.18
C MET A 142 -6.94 12.82 -7.60
N ALA A 143 -7.40 12.28 -8.72
CA ALA A 143 -8.81 12.33 -9.09
C ALA A 143 -9.62 11.35 -8.25
N GLN A 144 -9.12 10.10 -8.13
CA GLN A 144 -9.74 9.06 -7.29
C GLN A 144 -8.77 7.90 -7.05
N VAL A 145 -9.10 7.10 -6.03
CA VAL A 145 -8.49 5.80 -5.76
C VAL A 145 -9.60 4.75 -5.76
N GLU A 146 -9.42 3.67 -6.52
CA GLU A 146 -10.38 2.56 -6.59
C GLU A 146 -9.79 1.31 -5.97
N LEU A 147 -10.60 0.58 -5.16
CA LEU A 147 -10.31 -0.77 -4.73
C LEU A 147 -11.24 -1.74 -5.45
N LEU A 148 -10.67 -2.57 -6.32
CA LEU A 148 -11.35 -3.69 -6.97
C LEU A 148 -11.10 -4.94 -6.14
N ARG A 149 -12.13 -5.52 -5.54
CA ARG A 149 -12.02 -6.69 -4.68
C ARG A 149 -12.18 -7.98 -5.47
N GLY A 150 -11.59 -9.05 -4.96
CA GLY A 150 -11.57 -10.36 -5.63
C GLY A 150 -10.67 -10.42 -6.86
N PRO A 151 -10.54 -11.58 -7.50
CA PRO A 151 -9.59 -11.80 -8.59
C PRO A 151 -9.81 -10.87 -9.79
N GLN A 152 -8.71 -10.27 -10.27
CA GLN A 152 -8.69 -9.35 -11.41
C GLN A 152 -7.76 -9.86 -12.54
N GLY A 153 -7.64 -11.19 -12.67
CA GLY A 153 -6.67 -11.83 -13.54
C GLY A 153 -6.85 -11.55 -15.04
N THR A 154 -8.04 -11.21 -15.53
CA THR A 154 -8.30 -10.95 -16.95
C THR A 154 -7.76 -9.59 -17.40
N LEU A 155 -8.23 -8.50 -16.83
CA LEU A 155 -7.88 -7.14 -17.28
C LEU A 155 -6.58 -6.59 -16.69
N PHE A 156 -6.22 -7.03 -15.46
CA PHE A 156 -5.03 -6.53 -14.77
C PHE A 156 -3.89 -7.56 -14.71
N GLY A 157 -4.19 -8.83 -14.95
CA GLY A 157 -3.23 -9.88 -15.18
C GLY A 157 -2.66 -10.52 -13.92
N ARG A 158 -1.36 -10.82 -13.96
CA ARG A 158 -0.67 -11.54 -12.90
C ARG A 158 -0.65 -10.73 -11.60
N ASN A 159 -0.45 -11.45 -10.49
CA ASN A 159 -0.26 -10.86 -9.16
C ASN A 159 -1.44 -9.99 -8.70
N SER A 160 -2.67 -10.36 -9.15
CA SER A 160 -3.92 -9.75 -8.75
C SER A 160 -5.01 -10.76 -8.30
N PRO A 161 -4.67 -11.90 -7.67
CA PRO A 161 -5.68 -12.88 -7.22
C PRO A 161 -6.54 -12.37 -6.06
N ALA A 162 -6.06 -11.39 -5.28
CA ALA A 162 -6.81 -10.80 -4.17
C ALA A 162 -7.61 -9.56 -4.57
N GLY A 163 -7.11 -8.80 -5.53
CA GLY A 163 -7.69 -7.54 -5.97
C GLY A 163 -6.69 -6.59 -6.60
N VAL A 164 -7.16 -5.36 -6.89
CA VAL A 164 -6.33 -4.29 -7.43
C VAL A 164 -6.65 -2.97 -6.73
N MET A 165 -5.60 -2.26 -6.31
CA MET A 165 -5.65 -0.84 -5.96
C MET A 165 -5.30 -0.02 -7.19
N LYS A 166 -6.20 0.85 -7.62
CA LYS A 166 -6.01 1.72 -8.78
C LYS A 166 -5.98 3.19 -8.35
N PHE A 167 -4.93 3.89 -8.74
CA PHE A 167 -4.70 5.29 -8.45
C PHE A 167 -4.76 6.10 -9.74
N ASP A 168 -5.73 7.00 -9.83
CA ASP A 168 -5.88 7.91 -10.96
C ASP A 168 -5.51 9.33 -10.53
N SER A 169 -4.43 9.87 -11.07
CA SER A 169 -4.02 11.24 -10.83
C SER A 169 -4.94 12.23 -11.55
N ALA A 170 -5.04 13.45 -11.03
CA ALA A 170 -5.70 14.54 -11.75
C ALA A 170 -5.00 14.80 -13.08
N LYS A 171 -5.76 14.91 -14.16
CA LYS A 171 -5.23 15.11 -15.51
C LYS A 171 -5.13 16.60 -15.87
N PRO A 172 -4.22 16.97 -16.81
CA PRO A 172 -4.21 18.34 -17.36
C PRO A 172 -5.55 18.73 -17.98
N GLY A 173 -6.04 19.92 -17.67
CA GLY A 173 -7.32 20.49 -18.13
C GLY A 173 -7.16 21.71 -19.01
N LYS A 174 -8.27 22.26 -19.49
CA LYS A 174 -8.34 23.43 -20.39
C LYS A 174 -8.40 24.79 -19.66
N ARG A 175 -8.43 24.79 -18.31
CA ARG A 175 -8.47 26.02 -17.52
C ARG A 175 -7.16 26.21 -16.77
N PHE A 176 -6.74 27.44 -16.58
CA PHE A 176 -5.69 27.75 -15.61
C PHE A 176 -6.30 27.66 -14.21
N GLU A 177 -5.81 26.74 -13.43
CA GLU A 177 -6.28 26.46 -12.07
C GLU A 177 -5.17 25.80 -11.26
N GLY A 178 -5.26 25.95 -9.97
CA GLY A 178 -4.30 25.31 -9.10
C GLY A 178 -4.68 25.40 -7.64
N TYR A 179 -3.87 24.77 -6.81
CA TYR A 179 -3.97 24.89 -5.36
C TYR A 179 -2.62 24.75 -4.68
N ALA A 180 -2.56 25.29 -3.48
CA ALA A 180 -1.50 25.03 -2.51
C ALA A 180 -2.13 24.71 -1.16
N ASN A 181 -1.73 23.62 -0.54
CA ASN A 181 -2.19 23.16 0.77
C ASN A 181 -0.97 23.00 1.68
N LEU A 182 -0.85 23.84 2.70
CA LEU A 182 0.25 23.83 3.66
C LEU A 182 -0.27 23.41 5.03
N GLY A 183 0.25 22.32 5.56
CA GLY A 183 -0.02 21.83 6.91
C GLY A 183 1.19 21.99 7.83
N TYR A 184 0.94 22.32 9.10
CA TYR A 184 1.92 22.32 10.17
C TYR A 184 1.35 21.62 11.40
N GLY A 185 2.12 20.74 12.04
CA GLY A 185 1.59 19.95 13.15
C GLY A 185 2.64 19.47 14.14
N ARG A 186 2.22 18.52 14.97
CA ARG A 186 3.03 17.92 16.02
C ARG A 186 4.35 17.39 15.45
N TRP A 187 5.44 17.44 16.24
CA TRP A 187 6.82 17.09 15.88
C TRP A 187 7.38 17.94 14.72
N ASN A 188 7.01 19.21 14.67
CA ASN A 188 7.39 20.14 13.60
C ASN A 188 7.08 19.56 12.21
N SER A 189 6.00 18.78 12.11
CA SER A 189 5.62 18.21 10.82
C SER A 189 5.16 19.30 9.87
N VAL A 190 5.67 19.26 8.63
CA VAL A 190 5.28 20.13 7.53
C VAL A 190 4.78 19.24 6.39
N ASN A 191 3.59 19.56 5.88
CA ASN A 191 3.02 18.93 4.70
C ASN A 191 2.65 20.02 3.71
N LEU A 192 3.34 20.08 2.57
CA LEU A 192 3.04 21.02 1.48
C LEU A 192 2.67 20.23 0.25
N GLU A 193 1.44 20.38 -0.23
CA GLU A 193 0.97 19.83 -1.48
C GLU A 193 0.54 20.97 -2.42
N THR A 194 0.98 20.91 -3.67
CA THR A 194 0.67 21.94 -4.68
C THR A 194 0.36 21.28 -6.01
N ALA A 195 -0.56 21.88 -6.77
CA ALA A 195 -0.76 21.54 -8.17
C ALA A 195 -1.14 22.79 -8.97
N VAL A 196 -0.63 22.86 -10.19
CA VAL A 196 -0.95 23.92 -11.15
C VAL A 196 -1.26 23.29 -12.50
N ASN A 197 -2.39 23.64 -13.07
CA ASN A 197 -2.82 23.30 -14.40
C ASN A 197 -2.66 24.49 -15.34
N VAL A 198 -1.97 24.30 -16.46
CA VAL A 198 -1.67 25.35 -17.42
C VAL A 198 -2.13 24.93 -18.82
N PRO A 199 -3.16 25.56 -19.39
CA PRO A 199 -3.49 25.40 -20.80
C PRO A 199 -2.41 26.11 -21.65
N LEU A 200 -1.69 25.34 -22.48
CA LEU A 200 -0.60 25.86 -23.31
C LEU A 200 -1.11 26.33 -24.69
N SER A 201 -2.13 25.62 -25.19
CA SER A 201 -2.82 25.95 -26.46
C SER A 201 -4.23 25.31 -26.46
N SER A 202 -4.93 25.40 -27.62
CA SER A 202 -6.19 24.68 -27.83
C SER A 202 -6.05 23.17 -27.60
N ASP A 203 -4.91 22.59 -27.93
CA ASP A 203 -4.68 21.14 -27.96
C ASP A 203 -3.75 20.66 -26.85
N TRP A 204 -2.89 21.54 -26.33
CA TRP A 204 -1.92 21.20 -25.30
C TRP A 204 -2.33 21.79 -23.92
N SER A 205 -2.22 20.95 -22.91
CA SER A 205 -2.29 21.36 -21.50
C SER A 205 -1.23 20.65 -20.68
N MET A 206 -0.79 21.28 -19.59
CA MET A 206 0.21 20.74 -18.69
C MET A 206 -0.30 20.84 -17.24
N ARG A 207 0.02 19.83 -16.43
CA ARG A 207 -0.21 19.86 -14.99
C ARG A 207 1.09 19.50 -14.27
N VAL A 208 1.44 20.32 -13.29
CA VAL A 208 2.58 20.10 -12.41
C VAL A 208 2.04 19.97 -11.00
N ALA A 209 2.35 18.89 -10.34
CA ALA A 209 1.95 18.64 -8.95
C ALA A 209 3.14 18.17 -8.12
N GLY A 210 3.21 18.60 -6.88
CA GLY A 210 4.28 18.24 -5.97
C GLY A 210 3.84 18.14 -4.53
N ILE A 211 4.54 17.31 -3.77
CA ILE A 211 4.34 17.15 -2.34
C ILE A 211 5.69 17.13 -1.61
N VAL A 212 5.72 17.77 -0.45
CA VAL A 212 6.83 17.72 0.53
C VAL A 212 6.23 17.41 1.88
N GLN A 213 6.65 16.30 2.46
CA GLN A 213 6.25 15.88 3.80
C GLN A 213 7.51 15.73 4.65
N ARG A 214 7.56 16.43 5.78
CA ARG A 214 8.67 16.37 6.72
C ARG A 214 8.14 16.25 8.14
N GLN A 215 8.84 15.47 8.96
CA GLN A 215 8.62 15.38 10.40
C GLN A 215 9.96 15.22 11.09
N ASP A 216 10.18 15.93 12.18
CA ASP A 216 11.34 15.73 13.03
C ASP A 216 11.25 14.39 13.77
N ASN A 217 12.39 13.88 14.23
CA ASN A 217 12.42 12.66 15.03
C ASN A 217 11.56 12.81 16.28
N ARG A 218 10.76 11.79 16.56
CA ARG A 218 9.81 11.81 17.68
C ARG A 218 10.17 10.88 18.83
N VAL A 219 11.15 10.01 18.63
CA VAL A 219 11.62 9.04 19.63
C VAL A 219 13.07 9.36 19.95
N HIS A 220 13.31 9.75 21.16
CA HIS A 220 14.65 10.02 21.69
C HIS A 220 15.37 8.69 21.99
N ASN A 221 16.58 8.53 21.45
CA ASN A 221 17.47 7.43 21.78
C ASN A 221 18.52 7.89 22.79
N PRO A 222 18.47 7.42 24.05
CA PRO A 222 19.34 7.91 25.11
C PRO A 222 20.72 7.28 25.11
N LEU A 223 21.01 6.32 24.24
CA LEU A 223 22.30 5.63 24.26
C LEU A 223 23.43 6.56 23.82
N PRO A 224 24.46 6.75 24.62
CA PRO A 224 25.59 7.59 24.25
C PRO A 224 26.37 6.97 23.09
N ASN A 225 26.73 7.81 22.11
CA ASN A 225 27.48 7.42 20.89
C ASN A 225 26.81 6.32 20.05
N ALA A 226 25.56 6.00 20.33
CA ALA A 226 24.77 5.12 19.51
C ALA A 226 24.16 5.89 18.33
N THR A 227 23.02 5.85 18.00
CA THR A 227 22.41 6.40 16.81
C THR A 227 21.67 7.71 17.08
N SER A 228 21.24 8.38 16.04
CA SER A 228 20.36 9.53 16.15
C SER A 228 18.99 9.14 16.73
N ASP A 229 18.23 10.12 17.16
CA ASP A 229 16.80 9.98 17.43
C ASP A 229 16.04 9.41 16.24
N LEU A 230 14.87 8.82 16.48
CA LEU A 230 14.18 7.94 15.55
C LEU A 230 12.81 8.48 15.11
N GLU A 231 12.30 7.89 14.02
CA GLU A 231 10.94 8.05 13.49
C GLU A 231 10.65 9.45 12.93
N GLY A 232 11.70 10.09 12.40
CA GLY A 232 11.58 11.27 11.54
C GLY A 232 11.70 10.92 10.06
N TYR A 233 11.24 11.83 9.21
CA TYR A 233 11.31 11.63 7.75
C TYR A 233 11.28 12.93 6.95
N ASN A 234 11.75 12.83 5.71
CA ASN A 234 11.63 13.85 4.66
C ASN A 234 11.30 13.13 3.36
N ASP A 235 10.08 13.32 2.86
CA ASP A 235 9.54 12.67 1.67
C ASP A 235 9.11 13.73 0.66
N LYS A 236 9.62 13.67 -0.56
CA LYS A 236 9.35 14.63 -1.62
C LYS A 236 8.98 13.89 -2.88
N ALA A 237 7.93 14.33 -3.54
CA ALA A 237 7.58 13.82 -4.86
C ALA A 237 7.11 14.94 -5.78
N LEU A 238 7.37 14.75 -7.06
CA LEU A 238 6.97 15.63 -8.15
C LEU A 238 6.36 14.81 -9.27
N ARG A 239 5.30 15.33 -9.89
CA ARG A 239 4.68 14.80 -11.10
C ARG A 239 4.45 15.90 -12.11
N VAL A 240 4.89 15.70 -13.33
CA VAL A 240 4.65 16.55 -14.48
C VAL A 240 3.89 15.75 -15.53
N GLN A 241 2.77 16.27 -15.99
CA GLN A 241 1.95 15.66 -17.03
C GLN A 241 1.75 16.67 -18.16
N ALA A 242 1.84 16.20 -19.40
CA ALA A 242 1.48 16.96 -20.61
C ALA A 242 0.42 16.16 -21.37
N LEU A 243 -0.70 16.81 -21.66
CA LEU A 243 -1.80 16.25 -22.43
C LEU A 243 -1.88 16.95 -23.78
N TYR A 244 -1.80 16.18 -24.85
CA TYR A 244 -2.12 16.60 -26.20
C TYR A 244 -3.43 15.95 -26.62
N LYS A 245 -4.41 16.73 -27.09
CA LYS A 245 -5.72 16.24 -27.45
C LYS A 245 -6.32 16.96 -28.65
N THR A 246 -6.61 16.17 -29.68
CA THR A 246 -7.35 16.58 -30.88
C THR A 246 -8.60 15.73 -31.07
N ALA A 247 -9.33 15.90 -32.17
CA ALA A 247 -10.58 15.16 -32.43
C ALA A 247 -10.35 13.63 -32.54
N GLY A 248 -9.22 13.17 -33.04
CA GLY A 248 -8.96 11.72 -33.26
C GLY A 248 -7.76 11.17 -32.50
N PHE A 249 -7.12 11.97 -31.63
CA PHE A 249 -5.92 11.55 -30.92
C PHE A 249 -5.82 12.20 -29.55
N GLU A 250 -5.43 11.40 -28.54
CA GLU A 250 -5.09 11.86 -27.21
C GLU A 250 -3.77 11.22 -26.77
N GLY A 251 -2.82 12.07 -26.35
CA GLY A 251 -1.53 11.63 -25.81
C GLY A 251 -1.29 12.25 -24.43
N LEU A 252 -1.18 11.42 -23.41
CA LEU A 252 -0.81 11.81 -22.05
C LEU A 252 0.62 11.33 -21.76
N PHE A 253 1.52 12.28 -21.53
CA PHE A 253 2.91 12.04 -21.16
C PHE A 253 3.10 12.40 -19.70
N LYS A 254 3.76 11.52 -18.93
CA LYS A 254 3.98 11.71 -17.51
C LYS A 254 5.43 11.42 -17.13
N VAL A 255 5.97 12.28 -16.29
CA VAL A 255 7.22 12.06 -15.55
C VAL A 255 6.93 12.27 -14.07
N GLN A 256 7.31 11.31 -13.25
CA GLN A 256 7.23 11.47 -11.79
C GLN A 256 8.48 10.97 -11.10
N ALA A 257 8.80 11.56 -9.95
CA ALA A 257 9.95 11.20 -9.14
C ALA A 257 9.65 11.35 -7.65
N ARG A 258 10.31 10.53 -6.84
CA ARG A 258 10.28 10.59 -5.37
C ARG A 258 11.70 10.54 -4.81
N ASP A 259 11.95 11.31 -3.76
CA ASP A 259 13.16 11.25 -2.92
C ASP A 259 12.72 11.21 -1.45
N TYR A 260 12.92 10.07 -0.81
CA TYR A 260 12.60 9.80 0.58
C TYR A 260 13.86 9.54 1.39
N LYS A 261 13.91 10.14 2.59
CA LYS A 261 14.90 9.86 3.63
C LYS A 261 14.22 9.84 4.99
N GLY A 262 14.54 8.85 5.83
CA GLY A 262 13.98 8.73 7.16
C GLY A 262 14.68 7.66 7.96
N THR A 263 14.08 7.26 9.05
CA THR A 263 14.51 6.10 9.81
C THR A 263 13.81 4.85 9.28
N ALA A 264 14.47 3.70 9.39
CA ALA A 264 13.83 2.41 9.19
C ALA A 264 12.73 2.19 10.23
N THR A 265 11.88 1.18 10.03
CA THR A 265 10.91 0.79 11.04
C THR A 265 11.61 0.51 12.37
N THR A 266 11.10 1.10 13.44
CA THR A 266 11.64 0.88 14.78
C THR A 266 11.06 -0.39 15.37
N PHE A 267 11.86 -1.44 15.39
CA PHE A 267 11.59 -2.62 16.21
C PHE A 267 11.92 -2.30 17.65
N ARG A 268 11.10 -2.78 18.58
CA ARG A 268 11.28 -2.53 20.01
C ARG A 268 11.17 -3.84 20.76
N ALA A 269 12.29 -4.29 21.31
CA ALA A 269 12.37 -5.51 22.07
C ALA A 269 11.60 -5.39 23.38
N ASN A 270 11.01 -6.50 23.83
CA ASN A 270 10.40 -6.64 25.15
C ASN A 270 9.26 -5.65 25.46
N ILE A 271 8.62 -5.12 24.44
CA ILE A 271 7.49 -4.20 24.60
C ILE A 271 6.15 -4.92 24.74
N ILE A 272 6.10 -6.22 24.50
CA ILE A 272 4.87 -7.02 24.61
C ILE A 272 4.86 -7.70 25.97
N LYS A 273 3.81 -7.46 26.75
CA LYS A 273 3.62 -8.10 28.05
C LYS A 273 3.33 -9.59 27.86
N ARG A 274 4.17 -10.42 28.46
CA ARG A 274 4.06 -11.88 28.33
C ARG A 274 2.68 -12.40 28.73
N GLY A 275 2.16 -13.35 27.98
CA GLY A 275 0.84 -13.92 28.17
C GLY A 275 -0.31 -13.04 27.63
N THR A 276 0.02 -11.90 27.01
CA THR A 276 -0.95 -10.96 26.43
C THR A 276 -0.39 -10.34 25.16
N ASN A 277 -1.16 -9.50 24.47
CA ASN A 277 -0.65 -8.58 23.43
C ASN A 277 -0.69 -7.13 23.95
N ASP A 278 -0.65 -6.92 25.27
CA ASP A 278 -0.55 -5.56 25.84
C ASP A 278 0.87 -5.03 25.72
N LEU A 279 0.98 -3.71 25.63
CA LEU A 279 2.25 -3.04 25.85
C LEU A 279 2.63 -3.20 27.34
N VAL A 280 3.94 -3.33 27.59
CA VAL A 280 4.45 -3.38 28.97
C VAL A 280 4.13 -2.09 29.72
N ASP A 281 4.03 -2.20 31.06
CA ASP A 281 3.84 -1.05 31.92
C ASP A 281 5.05 -0.09 31.75
N GLY A 282 4.80 1.23 31.66
CA GLY A 282 5.86 2.22 31.43
C GLY A 282 6.29 2.39 29.98
N TYR A 283 5.67 1.73 29.01
CA TYR A 283 5.95 1.96 27.58
C TYR A 283 5.90 3.44 27.21
N SER A 284 6.90 3.93 26.49
CA SER A 284 7.00 5.32 26.03
C SER A 284 6.95 5.42 24.53
N ASP A 285 6.15 6.36 24.00
CA ASP A 285 6.11 6.70 22.57
C ASP A 285 7.30 7.58 22.14
N SER A 286 7.96 8.26 23.08
CA SER A 286 8.95 9.30 22.81
C SER A 286 10.36 8.95 23.27
N TYR A 287 10.57 7.78 23.84
CA TYR A 287 11.85 7.38 24.40
C TYR A 287 12.06 5.88 24.18
N TYR A 288 13.16 5.51 23.55
CA TYR A 288 13.51 4.11 23.35
C TYR A 288 15.01 3.91 23.10
N PRO A 289 15.73 3.12 23.93
CA PRO A 289 17.15 2.81 23.74
C PRO A 289 17.32 1.72 22.68
N THR A 290 18.13 2.00 21.66
CA THR A 290 18.54 1.04 20.63
C THR A 290 19.96 1.33 20.19
N ASP A 291 20.81 0.31 20.05
CA ASP A 291 22.23 0.47 19.73
C ASP A 291 22.51 0.40 18.23
N GLY A 292 21.57 -0.07 17.41
CA GLY A 292 21.74 -0.17 15.97
C GLY A 292 21.41 1.11 15.21
N TYR A 293 22.06 1.32 14.04
CA TYR A 293 21.74 2.41 13.15
C TYR A 293 20.39 2.18 12.45
N ASN A 294 19.52 3.19 12.51
CA ASN A 294 18.26 3.19 11.80
C ASN A 294 18.26 4.26 10.70
N SER A 295 18.30 3.85 9.45
CA SER A 295 18.25 4.76 8.31
C SER A 295 17.52 4.13 7.13
N GLN A 296 16.79 4.96 6.39
CA GLN A 296 16.10 4.50 5.21
C GLN A 296 16.10 5.56 4.11
N THR A 297 16.33 5.12 2.88
CA THR A 297 16.29 5.98 1.69
C THR A 297 15.56 5.28 0.56
N LEU A 298 14.77 6.03 -0.20
CA LEU A 298 14.16 5.55 -1.44
C LEU A 298 14.18 6.67 -2.47
N LYS A 299 14.71 6.35 -3.67
CA LYS A 299 14.59 7.20 -4.85
C LYS A 299 13.89 6.41 -5.94
N SER A 300 12.81 6.93 -6.47
CA SER A 300 12.11 6.31 -7.59
C SER A 300 11.77 7.34 -8.67
N SER A 301 11.65 6.89 -9.89
CA SER A 301 11.19 7.68 -11.02
C SER A 301 10.44 6.82 -12.03
N GLU A 302 9.45 7.42 -12.67
CA GLU A 302 8.68 6.84 -13.76
C GLU A 302 8.60 7.83 -14.92
N VAL A 303 8.71 7.29 -16.12
CA VAL A 303 8.34 7.98 -17.37
C VAL A 303 7.30 7.12 -18.06
N SER A 304 6.16 7.69 -18.40
CA SER A 304 5.12 6.96 -19.11
C SER A 304 4.44 7.78 -20.19
N ALA A 305 3.91 7.09 -21.20
CA ALA A 305 3.12 7.64 -22.27
C ALA A 305 1.87 6.78 -22.49
N ARG A 306 0.71 7.40 -22.44
CA ARG A 306 -0.56 6.79 -22.80
C ARG A 306 -1.10 7.50 -24.01
N LEU A 307 -1.09 6.80 -25.15
CA LEU A 307 -1.54 7.29 -26.46
C LEU A 307 -2.85 6.60 -26.80
N ARG A 308 -3.79 7.37 -27.35
CA ARG A 308 -5.08 6.88 -27.83
C ARG A 308 -5.33 7.45 -29.23
N TRP A 309 -5.67 6.57 -30.14
CA TRP A 309 -6.16 6.89 -31.48
C TRP A 309 -7.62 6.46 -31.58
N ASP A 310 -8.48 7.38 -31.99
CA ASP A 310 -9.90 7.12 -32.19
C ASP A 310 -10.16 6.90 -33.68
N PHE A 311 -10.74 5.75 -34.00
CA PHE A 311 -11.22 5.36 -35.33
C PHE A 311 -12.74 5.27 -35.29
N ASP A 312 -13.36 5.06 -36.46
CA ASP A 312 -14.79 4.77 -36.52
C ASP A 312 -15.09 3.47 -35.77
N GLY A 313 -15.94 3.56 -34.73
CA GLY A 313 -16.38 2.44 -33.91
C GLY A 313 -15.33 1.84 -32.94
N MET A 314 -14.07 2.29 -32.92
CA MET A 314 -13.04 1.74 -32.01
C MET A 314 -11.93 2.72 -31.65
N SER A 315 -11.23 2.42 -30.56
CA SER A 315 -10.05 3.15 -30.12
C SER A 315 -8.87 2.22 -29.86
N LEU A 316 -7.69 2.59 -30.34
CA LEU A 316 -6.43 1.92 -30.01
C LEU A 316 -5.69 2.68 -28.91
N TYR A 317 -5.26 1.98 -27.89
CA TYR A 317 -4.38 2.51 -26.85
C TYR A 317 -2.99 1.89 -26.94
N SER A 318 -1.97 2.71 -26.71
CA SER A 318 -0.60 2.28 -26.43
C SER A 318 -0.19 2.88 -25.10
N ILE A 319 0.18 2.02 -24.13
CA ILE A 319 0.60 2.43 -22.80
C ILE A 319 2.01 1.90 -22.58
N THR A 320 2.98 2.81 -22.51
CA THR A 320 4.40 2.49 -22.31
C THR A 320 4.87 3.12 -21.00
N ALA A 321 5.60 2.37 -20.18
CA ALA A 321 6.19 2.92 -18.97
C ALA A 321 7.57 2.33 -18.69
N PHE A 322 8.41 3.16 -18.05
CA PHE A 322 9.74 2.83 -17.58
C PHE A 322 9.88 3.35 -16.15
N ASP A 323 10.08 2.42 -15.22
CA ASP A 323 10.28 2.70 -13.81
C ASP A 323 11.71 2.40 -13.39
N ARG A 324 12.21 3.18 -12.43
CA ARG A 324 13.49 2.95 -11.75
C ARG A 324 13.34 3.21 -10.27
N ALA A 325 14.03 2.40 -9.45
CA ALA A 325 14.14 2.68 -8.03
C ALA A 325 15.53 2.29 -7.50
N LYS A 326 15.92 2.99 -6.42
CA LYS A 326 17.02 2.63 -5.52
C LYS A 326 16.49 2.74 -4.10
N PHE A 327 16.78 1.74 -3.31
CA PHE A 327 16.31 1.64 -1.94
C PHE A 327 17.43 1.16 -1.03
N TYR A 328 17.44 1.63 0.20
CA TYR A 328 18.29 1.11 1.26
C TYR A 328 17.59 1.32 2.60
N SER A 329 17.60 0.29 3.43
CA SER A 329 17.05 0.33 4.79
C SER A 329 17.99 -0.42 5.71
N ARG A 330 18.54 0.25 6.69
CA ARG A 330 19.29 -0.35 7.81
C ARG A 330 18.47 -0.18 9.08
N GLY A 331 18.35 -1.23 9.85
CA GLY A 331 17.58 -1.21 11.08
C GLY A 331 18.16 -2.11 12.13
N ASP A 332 17.96 -1.72 13.35
CA ASP A 332 18.16 -2.53 14.53
C ASP A 332 16.96 -3.48 14.65
N VAL A 333 17.15 -4.75 14.25
CA VAL A 333 16.10 -5.74 14.14
C VAL A 333 15.85 -6.48 15.45
N ASP A 334 16.88 -6.62 16.30
CA ASP A 334 16.68 -7.13 17.67
C ASP A 334 15.93 -6.13 18.55
N GLY A 335 15.99 -4.84 18.19
CA GLY A 335 15.18 -3.78 18.78
C GLY A 335 15.59 -3.35 20.18
N GLY A 336 16.86 -3.54 20.54
CA GLY A 336 17.35 -3.26 21.88
C GLY A 336 18.79 -2.72 21.90
N PHE A 337 19.59 -3.18 22.86
CA PHE A 337 20.99 -2.83 22.95
C PHE A 337 21.81 -3.95 23.60
N GLY A 338 23.08 -4.08 23.18
CA GLY A 338 23.97 -5.14 23.59
C GLY A 338 24.83 -4.81 24.80
N SER A 339 25.69 -5.76 25.17
CA SER A 339 26.54 -5.73 26.37
C SER A 339 27.53 -4.55 26.45
N ARG A 340 27.90 -3.93 25.31
CA ARG A 340 28.80 -2.75 25.31
C ARG A 340 28.19 -1.53 26.02
N PHE A 341 26.87 -1.50 26.19
CA PHE A 341 26.15 -0.46 26.91
C PHE A 341 25.76 -0.87 28.33
N GLY A 342 26.44 -1.87 28.91
CA GLY A 342 26.22 -2.32 30.28
C GLY A 342 26.27 -1.19 31.29
N GLY A 343 25.36 -1.19 32.25
CA GLY A 343 25.24 -0.14 33.29
C GLY A 343 24.29 1.00 32.94
N ILE A 344 23.75 1.07 31.71
CA ILE A 344 22.63 1.95 31.38
C ILE A 344 21.37 1.31 31.97
N LYS A 345 20.62 2.11 32.73
CA LYS A 345 19.31 1.67 33.22
C LYS A 345 18.39 1.43 32.03
N ASP A 346 17.61 0.37 32.15
CA ASP A 346 16.55 0.05 31.19
C ASP A 346 15.77 1.32 30.83
N GLY A 347 15.32 1.39 29.60
CA GLY A 347 14.25 2.32 29.24
C GLY A 347 13.07 2.11 30.17
N PRO A 348 12.02 2.96 30.14
CA PRO A 348 11.02 2.99 31.16
C PRO A 348 10.47 1.58 31.41
N ASP A 349 10.89 1.03 32.53
CA ASP A 349 10.40 -0.18 33.17
C ASP A 349 10.02 -1.36 32.24
N TYR A 350 11.00 -1.91 31.54
CA TYR A 350 10.87 -3.26 31.02
C TYR A 350 11.05 -4.24 32.18
N PRO A 351 9.98 -4.75 32.81
CA PRO A 351 10.07 -5.52 34.03
C PRO A 351 10.94 -6.77 33.82
N GLY A 352 12.05 -6.85 34.55
CA GLY A 352 12.93 -8.00 34.56
C GLY A 352 14.03 -8.01 33.52
N GLN A 353 14.17 -6.96 32.72
CA GLN A 353 15.27 -6.83 31.77
C GLN A 353 16.20 -5.69 32.13
N LYS A 354 17.31 -6.05 32.65
CA LYS A 354 18.47 -5.18 32.62
C LYS A 354 19.08 -5.26 31.20
N ALA A 355 18.32 -4.76 30.25
CA ALA A 355 18.73 -4.17 29.00
C ALA A 355 19.69 -4.91 28.06
N LEU A 356 20.04 -6.14 28.29
CA LEU A 356 20.99 -6.83 27.43
C LEU A 356 20.26 -7.77 26.47
N ILE A 357 20.16 -7.36 25.21
CA ILE A 357 19.87 -8.29 24.15
C ILE A 357 21.12 -9.16 23.95
N PRO A 358 21.05 -10.46 24.15
CA PRO A 358 22.22 -11.32 24.16
C PRO A 358 22.68 -11.76 22.75
N PHE A 359 22.01 -11.29 21.70
CA PHE A 359 22.32 -11.56 20.31
C PHE A 359 22.32 -10.27 19.51
N ASP A 360 23.02 -10.31 18.38
CA ASP A 360 23.20 -9.22 17.45
C ASP A 360 22.32 -9.46 16.21
N ALA A 361 21.44 -8.52 15.90
CA ALA A 361 20.58 -8.59 14.72
C ALA A 361 20.37 -7.22 14.05
N GLN A 362 21.44 -6.49 13.83
CA GLN A 362 21.41 -5.28 13.02
C GLN A 362 21.61 -5.63 11.54
N THR A 363 20.62 -5.41 10.72
CA THR A 363 20.67 -5.75 9.29
C THR A 363 20.33 -4.57 8.40
N ALA A 364 20.79 -4.63 7.16
CA ALA A 364 20.31 -3.79 6.10
C ALA A 364 19.96 -4.61 4.87
N ASP A 365 18.93 -4.12 4.15
CA ASP A 365 18.59 -4.61 2.83
C ASP A 365 18.50 -3.43 1.85
N GLY A 366 18.99 -3.61 0.64
CA GLY A 366 19.06 -2.56 -0.36
C GLY A 366 18.70 -3.05 -1.75
N ILE A 367 18.18 -2.13 -2.55
CA ILE A 367 18.00 -2.27 -4.00
C ILE A 367 18.93 -1.25 -4.66
N PRO A 368 20.15 -1.62 -5.04
CA PRO A 368 21.06 -0.69 -5.73
C PRO A 368 20.53 -0.30 -7.11
N TYR A 369 19.78 -1.20 -7.74
CA TYR A 369 18.99 -0.88 -8.92
C TYR A 369 17.74 -1.74 -9.05
N LEU A 370 16.66 -1.10 -9.48
CA LEU A 370 15.46 -1.69 -10.02
C LEU A 370 15.15 -0.98 -11.34
N ARG A 371 14.83 -1.75 -12.37
CA ARG A 371 14.36 -1.25 -13.67
C ARG A 371 13.18 -2.09 -14.11
N GLN A 372 12.04 -1.46 -14.30
CA GLN A 372 10.83 -2.06 -14.81
C GLN A 372 10.45 -1.40 -16.13
N SER A 373 10.01 -2.17 -17.11
CA SER A 373 9.41 -1.68 -18.35
C SER A 373 8.13 -2.43 -18.65
N THR A 374 7.12 -1.69 -19.06
CA THR A 374 5.81 -2.24 -19.46
C THR A 374 5.36 -1.67 -20.79
N GLN A 375 4.69 -2.50 -21.59
CA GLN A 375 4.02 -2.11 -22.81
C GLN A 375 2.68 -2.80 -22.89
N GLU A 376 1.60 -2.02 -23.07
CA GLU A 376 0.27 -2.53 -23.38
C GLU A 376 -0.22 -1.93 -24.69
N PHE A 377 -0.70 -2.78 -25.59
CA PHE A 377 -1.56 -2.37 -26.71
C PHE A 377 -2.96 -2.88 -26.43
N ARG A 378 -3.95 -1.99 -26.52
CA ARG A 378 -5.34 -2.32 -26.23
C ARG A 378 -6.23 -1.69 -27.31
N LEU A 379 -6.98 -2.53 -28.01
CA LEU A 379 -8.02 -2.13 -28.93
C LEU A 379 -9.37 -2.34 -28.27
N GLN A 380 -10.25 -1.35 -28.33
CA GLN A 380 -11.58 -1.45 -27.71
C GLN A 380 -12.65 -0.76 -28.56
N SER A 381 -13.86 -1.28 -28.50
CA SER A 381 -15.02 -0.60 -29.11
C SER A 381 -15.25 0.76 -28.46
N SER A 382 -15.52 1.80 -29.25
CA SER A 382 -15.80 3.16 -28.77
C SER A 382 -17.30 3.48 -28.73
N THR A 383 -18.13 2.65 -29.33
CA THR A 383 -19.60 2.82 -29.38
C THR A 383 -20.27 2.23 -28.15
N ALA A 384 -21.44 2.78 -27.80
CA ALA A 384 -22.33 2.27 -26.75
C ALA A 384 -23.25 1.17 -27.28
N ASP A 385 -22.81 0.40 -28.28
CA ASP A 385 -23.58 -0.69 -28.89
C ASP A 385 -23.85 -1.83 -27.91
N ALA A 386 -24.79 -2.70 -28.29
CA ALA A 386 -25.14 -3.88 -27.51
C ALA A 386 -23.93 -4.77 -27.22
N LEU A 387 -22.93 -4.81 -28.11
CA LEU A 387 -21.65 -5.51 -27.93
C LEU A 387 -20.50 -4.53 -27.74
N GLN A 388 -19.91 -4.54 -26.58
CA GLN A 388 -18.65 -3.85 -26.28
C GLN A 388 -17.55 -4.88 -26.09
N TRP A 389 -16.35 -4.58 -26.56
CA TRP A 389 -15.23 -5.51 -26.50
C TRP A 389 -13.89 -4.80 -26.25
N ILE A 390 -12.96 -5.52 -25.68
CA ILE A 390 -11.56 -5.14 -25.44
C ILE A 390 -10.70 -6.31 -25.90
N LEU A 391 -9.65 -6.02 -26.67
CA LEU A 391 -8.58 -6.95 -27.00
C LEU A 391 -7.26 -6.30 -26.65
N GLY A 392 -6.31 -7.04 -26.10
CA GLY A 392 -5.04 -6.47 -25.72
C GLY A 392 -3.90 -7.46 -25.69
N VAL A 393 -2.69 -6.91 -25.78
CA VAL A 393 -1.43 -7.60 -25.54
C VAL A 393 -0.62 -6.80 -24.55
N TYR A 394 0.08 -7.50 -23.65
CA TYR A 394 0.85 -6.90 -22.59
C TYR A 394 2.24 -7.53 -22.49
N TYR A 395 3.25 -6.70 -22.28
CA TYR A 395 4.61 -7.11 -22.03
C TYR A 395 5.16 -6.45 -20.77
N PHE A 396 5.90 -7.20 -19.98
CA PHE A 396 6.53 -6.77 -18.75
C PHE A 396 7.97 -7.32 -18.67
N ASN A 397 8.89 -6.49 -18.22
CA ASN A 397 10.25 -6.90 -17.88
C ASN A 397 10.76 -6.10 -16.69
N GLU A 398 11.25 -6.81 -15.66
CA GLU A 398 11.86 -6.24 -14.47
C GLU A 398 13.23 -6.83 -14.23
N LYS A 399 14.19 -5.99 -13.91
CA LYS A 399 15.54 -6.36 -13.45
C LYS A 399 15.76 -5.74 -12.09
N LEU A 400 16.13 -6.55 -11.13
CA LEU A 400 16.28 -6.20 -9.73
C LEU A 400 17.55 -6.83 -9.16
N GLN A 401 18.32 -6.07 -8.40
CA GLN A 401 19.35 -6.57 -7.49
C GLN A 401 18.92 -6.26 -6.06
N VAL A 402 19.12 -7.21 -5.16
CA VAL A 402 18.94 -7.02 -3.72
C VAL A 402 20.26 -7.36 -3.04
N ASP A 403 20.74 -6.41 -2.22
CA ASP A 403 21.90 -6.57 -1.37
C ASP A 403 21.43 -6.69 0.08
N SER A 404 21.93 -7.69 0.80
CA SER A 404 21.64 -7.90 2.23
C SER A 404 22.92 -7.85 3.03
N PHE A 405 22.90 -7.11 4.14
CA PHE A 405 24.06 -6.85 5.00
C PHE A 405 23.76 -7.24 6.44
N ASN A 406 24.75 -7.75 7.14
CA ASN A 406 24.76 -7.88 8.59
C ASN A 406 25.80 -6.95 9.21
N TYR A 407 25.53 -6.44 10.40
CA TYR A 407 26.41 -5.57 11.17
C TYR A 407 26.54 -6.12 12.60
N ASP A 408 27.73 -6.00 13.17
CA ASP A 408 28.03 -6.37 14.55
C ASP A 408 27.73 -5.19 15.48
N SER A 409 26.56 -5.19 16.11
CA SER A 409 26.17 -4.14 17.06
C SER A 409 26.89 -4.27 18.41
N PHE A 410 27.57 -5.39 18.68
CA PHE A 410 28.41 -5.53 19.88
C PHE A 410 29.81 -4.94 19.71
N ALA A 411 30.25 -4.70 18.49
CA ALA A 411 31.54 -4.05 18.21
C ALA A 411 31.38 -2.54 18.06
N THR A 412 32.41 -1.79 18.44
CA THR A 412 32.39 -0.33 18.32
C THR A 412 32.32 0.12 16.87
N GLY A 413 31.35 0.99 16.57
CA GLY A 413 31.12 1.53 15.23
C GLY A 413 30.29 0.62 14.32
N ASP A 414 29.71 -0.47 14.86
CA ASP A 414 28.83 -1.40 14.18
C ASP A 414 29.37 -1.80 12.79
N PRO A 415 30.55 -2.44 12.74
CA PRO A 415 31.16 -2.79 11.47
C PRO A 415 30.31 -3.82 10.73
N GLN A 416 30.28 -3.72 9.40
CA GLN A 416 29.69 -4.76 8.57
C GLN A 416 30.46 -6.07 8.81
N ASN A 417 29.72 -7.17 9.01
CA ASN A 417 30.27 -8.49 9.22
C ASN A 417 29.54 -9.60 8.43
N GLY A 418 28.67 -9.21 7.46
CA GLY A 418 28.00 -10.15 6.57
C GLY A 418 27.53 -9.48 5.28
N TYR A 419 27.50 -10.25 4.17
CA TYR A 419 27.00 -9.76 2.88
C TYR A 419 26.48 -10.90 1.99
N ALA A 420 25.31 -10.69 1.41
CA ALA A 420 24.73 -11.55 0.39
C ALA A 420 24.09 -10.70 -0.71
N VAL A 421 24.07 -11.21 -1.94
CA VAL A 421 23.47 -10.55 -3.09
C VAL A 421 22.56 -11.50 -3.85
N GLN A 422 21.45 -10.93 -4.36
CA GLN A 422 20.48 -11.62 -5.21
C GLN A 422 20.28 -10.81 -6.49
N HIS A 423 20.13 -11.53 -7.63
CA HIS A 423 19.70 -10.92 -8.88
C HIS A 423 18.43 -11.61 -9.37
N GLN A 424 17.46 -10.82 -9.80
CA GLN A 424 16.23 -11.32 -10.41
C GLN A 424 15.95 -10.60 -11.71
N ASN A 425 15.66 -11.37 -12.76
CA ASN A 425 15.10 -10.87 -14.01
C ASN A 425 13.76 -11.58 -14.25
N ALA A 426 12.65 -10.81 -14.17
CA ALA A 426 11.30 -11.31 -14.36
C ALA A 426 10.74 -10.79 -15.68
N LYS A 427 10.24 -11.69 -16.53
CA LYS A 427 9.62 -11.37 -17.82
C LYS A 427 8.24 -11.99 -17.88
N SER A 428 7.29 -11.25 -18.41
CA SER A 428 5.93 -11.73 -18.65
C SER A 428 5.39 -11.18 -19.94
N TRP A 429 4.63 -11.99 -20.67
CA TRP A 429 3.77 -11.50 -21.75
C TRP A 429 2.39 -12.11 -21.63
N ALA A 430 1.40 -11.40 -22.16
CA ALA A 430 0.03 -11.88 -22.13
C ALA A 430 -0.76 -11.36 -23.31
N THR A 431 -1.78 -12.13 -23.70
CA THR A 431 -2.88 -11.68 -24.56
C THR A 431 -4.18 -11.81 -23.81
N PHE A 432 -5.10 -10.87 -23.99
CA PHE A 432 -6.36 -10.86 -23.28
C PHE A 432 -7.50 -10.28 -24.11
N GLY A 433 -8.70 -10.68 -23.79
CA GLY A 433 -9.91 -10.13 -24.33
C GLY A 433 -11.03 -10.09 -23.29
N ASN A 434 -11.93 -9.14 -23.44
CA ASN A 434 -13.13 -9.00 -22.63
C ASN A 434 -14.27 -8.54 -23.52
N ILE A 435 -15.44 -9.12 -23.32
CA ILE A 435 -16.68 -8.72 -23.99
C ILE A 435 -17.72 -8.36 -22.95
N LYS A 436 -18.54 -7.37 -23.26
CA LYS A 436 -19.76 -7.00 -22.53
C LYS A 436 -20.90 -6.95 -23.54
N TYR A 437 -21.92 -7.76 -23.34
CA TYR A 437 -23.05 -7.88 -24.23
C TYR A 437 -24.37 -7.58 -23.52
N ALA A 438 -25.15 -6.64 -24.06
CA ALA A 438 -26.49 -6.35 -23.60
C ALA A 438 -27.44 -7.38 -24.20
N VAL A 439 -27.76 -8.43 -23.42
CA VAL A 439 -28.72 -9.51 -23.84
C VAL A 439 -30.13 -8.96 -23.97
N THR A 440 -30.47 -8.08 -23.01
CA THR A 440 -31.68 -7.23 -23.04
C THR A 440 -31.28 -5.82 -22.60
N PRO A 441 -32.16 -4.81 -22.69
CA PRO A 441 -31.89 -3.50 -22.14
C PRO A 441 -31.49 -3.54 -20.65
N ASP A 442 -32.00 -4.49 -19.88
CA ASP A 442 -31.80 -4.61 -18.43
C ASP A 442 -30.72 -5.63 -18.05
N LEU A 443 -30.38 -6.60 -18.93
CA LEU A 443 -29.42 -7.66 -18.66
C LEU A 443 -28.16 -7.48 -19.50
N LYS A 444 -27.05 -7.19 -18.85
CA LYS A 444 -25.71 -7.15 -19.44
C LYS A 444 -24.87 -8.32 -18.90
N VAL A 445 -24.21 -9.05 -19.80
CA VAL A 445 -23.27 -10.12 -19.44
C VAL A 445 -21.86 -9.73 -19.86
N THR A 446 -20.87 -10.15 -19.08
CA THR A 446 -19.45 -9.94 -19.36
C THR A 446 -18.70 -11.26 -19.37
N ALA A 447 -17.75 -11.42 -20.27
CA ALA A 447 -16.83 -12.55 -20.27
C ALA A 447 -15.43 -12.06 -20.59
N GLY A 448 -14.46 -12.52 -19.83
CA GLY A 448 -13.06 -12.18 -20.02
C GLY A 448 -12.18 -13.42 -20.06
N LEU A 449 -11.11 -13.35 -20.85
CA LEU A 449 -10.12 -14.41 -20.97
C LEU A 449 -8.74 -13.79 -21.14
N ARG A 450 -7.71 -14.34 -20.46
CA ARG A 450 -6.32 -13.95 -20.57
C ARG A 450 -5.41 -15.15 -20.51
N TYR A 451 -4.47 -15.22 -21.45
CA TYR A 451 -3.32 -16.11 -21.39
C TYR A 451 -2.10 -15.30 -20.92
N THR A 452 -1.33 -15.86 -19.98
CA THR A 452 -0.11 -15.25 -19.44
C THR A 452 1.02 -16.28 -19.43
N ASP A 453 2.23 -15.88 -19.86
CA ASP A 453 3.48 -16.65 -19.73
C ASP A 453 4.46 -15.83 -18.88
N ASP A 454 4.88 -16.41 -17.74
CA ASP A 454 5.80 -15.81 -16.78
C ASP A 454 7.10 -16.62 -16.69
N LYS A 455 8.22 -15.89 -16.66
CA LYS A 455 9.57 -16.47 -16.50
C LYS A 455 10.38 -15.62 -15.55
N LYS A 456 11.15 -16.27 -14.66
CA LYS A 456 12.15 -15.60 -13.83
C LYS A 456 13.50 -16.28 -14.00
N ASP A 457 14.55 -15.50 -14.12
CA ASP A 457 15.94 -15.92 -13.95
C ASP A 457 16.44 -15.31 -12.65
N PHE A 458 17.03 -16.16 -11.80
CA PHE A 458 17.42 -15.77 -10.45
C PHE A 458 18.74 -16.41 -10.06
N ASP A 459 19.58 -15.64 -9.37
CA ASP A 459 20.75 -16.14 -8.66
C ASP A 459 20.92 -15.45 -7.31
N ALA A 460 21.55 -16.15 -6.36
CA ALA A 460 21.89 -15.63 -5.05
C ALA A 460 23.21 -16.21 -4.54
N VAL A 461 24.02 -15.38 -3.88
CA VAL A 461 25.28 -15.79 -3.28
C VAL A 461 25.55 -15.00 -2.00
N ARG A 462 26.05 -15.68 -0.95
CA ARG A 462 26.63 -15.06 0.23
C ARG A 462 28.15 -15.13 0.12
N THR A 463 28.80 -13.98 0.04
CA THR A 463 30.27 -13.88 -0.04
C THR A 463 30.90 -13.52 1.29
N TRP A 464 30.10 -13.11 2.27
CA TRP A 464 30.55 -12.82 3.61
C TRP A 464 29.56 -13.39 4.64
N THR A 465 29.93 -14.52 5.24
CA THR A 465 29.13 -15.15 6.30
C THR A 465 29.28 -14.36 7.59
N PRO A 466 28.18 -13.97 8.28
CA PRO A 466 28.25 -13.25 9.55
C PRO A 466 29.19 -13.91 10.56
N GLY A 467 30.07 -13.11 11.17
CA GLY A 467 31.07 -13.58 12.12
C GLY A 467 32.30 -14.27 11.53
N LYS A 468 32.45 -14.32 10.20
CA LYS A 468 33.64 -14.81 9.49
C LYS A 468 34.38 -13.68 8.78
N ALA A 469 35.54 -13.96 8.20
CA ALA A 469 36.21 -13.01 7.32
C ALA A 469 35.53 -12.98 5.92
N PRO A 470 35.64 -11.85 5.18
CA PRO A 470 35.11 -11.77 3.82
C PRO A 470 35.71 -12.84 2.90
N ASN A 471 34.88 -13.39 2.02
CA ASN A 471 35.22 -14.47 1.07
C ASN A 471 35.73 -15.77 1.70
N VAL A 472 35.50 -15.94 3.00
CA VAL A 472 35.67 -17.20 3.71
C VAL A 472 34.28 -17.76 3.98
N ASP A 473 34.08 -19.06 3.72
CA ASP A 473 32.77 -19.71 3.87
C ASP A 473 31.68 -19.10 2.94
N ILE A 474 31.99 -19.10 1.63
CA ILE A 474 31.06 -18.65 0.58
C ILE A 474 29.92 -19.68 0.44
N VAL A 475 28.69 -19.20 0.40
CA VAL A 475 27.49 -20.02 0.25
C VAL A 475 26.78 -19.70 -1.08
N GLY A 476 26.62 -20.71 -1.90
CA GLY A 476 26.14 -20.59 -3.27
C GLY A 476 27.28 -20.54 -4.30
N PRO A 477 27.07 -20.01 -5.54
CA PRO A 477 25.81 -19.40 -5.99
C PRO A 477 24.66 -20.39 -6.18
N PHE A 478 23.47 -19.98 -5.81
CA PHE A 478 22.23 -20.70 -6.08
C PHE A 478 21.55 -20.12 -7.31
N PHE A 479 20.92 -20.99 -8.11
CA PHE A 479 20.22 -20.57 -9.32
C PHE A 479 18.78 -21.09 -9.31
N ALA A 480 17.85 -20.29 -9.83
CA ALA A 480 16.47 -20.72 -10.04
C ALA A 480 15.89 -20.11 -11.32
N LYS A 481 15.09 -20.90 -12.06
CA LYS A 481 14.46 -20.46 -13.30
C LYS A 481 13.01 -20.92 -13.39
N PRO A 482 12.15 -20.51 -12.42
CA PRO A 482 10.75 -20.89 -12.45
C PRO A 482 10.04 -20.28 -13.65
N LYS A 483 9.17 -21.08 -14.27
CA LYS A 483 8.30 -20.69 -15.38
C LYS A 483 6.88 -21.11 -15.05
N SER A 484 5.91 -20.32 -15.49
CA SER A 484 4.51 -20.66 -15.33
C SER A 484 3.67 -20.05 -16.42
N THR A 485 2.69 -20.80 -16.90
CA THR A 485 1.64 -20.30 -17.79
C THR A 485 0.30 -20.37 -17.08
N ASN A 486 -0.60 -19.44 -17.37
CA ASN A 486 -1.91 -19.43 -16.76
C ASN A 486 -2.98 -18.88 -17.70
N TRP A 487 -4.16 -19.50 -17.66
CA TRP A 487 -5.38 -18.95 -18.19
C TRP A 487 -6.20 -18.35 -17.05
N SER A 488 -6.39 -17.04 -17.08
CA SER A 488 -7.35 -16.34 -16.21
C SER A 488 -8.61 -16.05 -16.98
N TRP A 489 -9.77 -16.23 -16.33
CA TRP A 489 -11.07 -15.98 -16.94
C TRP A 489 -12.04 -15.39 -15.92
N ASP A 490 -13.04 -14.67 -16.40
CA ASP A 490 -14.16 -14.23 -15.59
C ASP A 490 -15.46 -14.23 -16.40
N LEU A 491 -16.56 -14.47 -15.70
CA LEU A 491 -17.92 -14.35 -16.19
C LEU A 491 -18.71 -13.50 -15.20
N GLY A 492 -19.42 -12.51 -15.70
CA GLY A 492 -20.23 -11.63 -14.89
C GLY A 492 -21.57 -11.34 -15.54
N ALA A 493 -22.55 -11.03 -14.72
CA ALA A 493 -23.86 -10.56 -15.16
C ALA A 493 -24.26 -9.35 -14.29
N ASN A 494 -24.88 -8.37 -14.91
CA ASN A 494 -25.50 -7.23 -14.25
C ASN A 494 -26.94 -7.11 -14.76
N TYR A 495 -27.90 -7.11 -13.84
CA TYR A 495 -29.32 -7.01 -14.14
C TYR A 495 -29.90 -5.76 -13.47
N ALA A 496 -30.40 -4.82 -14.27
CA ALA A 496 -31.10 -3.65 -13.79
C ALA A 496 -32.53 -4.05 -13.41
N LEU A 497 -32.86 -4.07 -12.11
CA LEU A 497 -34.22 -4.29 -11.63
C LEU A 497 -35.12 -3.10 -11.99
N ASP A 498 -34.52 -1.89 -11.87
CA ASP A 498 -35.12 -0.61 -12.22
C ASP A 498 -34.03 0.43 -12.46
N LYS A 499 -34.38 1.70 -12.62
CA LYS A 499 -33.39 2.79 -12.83
C LYS A 499 -32.49 3.04 -11.61
N ALA A 500 -32.94 2.67 -10.41
CA ALA A 500 -32.24 2.90 -9.16
C ALA A 500 -31.41 1.70 -8.73
N THR A 501 -31.85 0.47 -9.03
CA THR A 501 -31.33 -0.77 -8.45
C THR A 501 -30.80 -1.73 -9.50
N SER A 502 -29.62 -2.26 -9.30
CA SER A 502 -29.04 -3.35 -10.08
C SER A 502 -28.58 -4.51 -9.21
N LEU A 503 -28.70 -5.72 -9.72
CA LEU A 503 -28.11 -6.94 -9.17
C LEU A 503 -26.93 -7.35 -10.02
N PHE A 504 -25.92 -7.94 -9.40
CA PHE A 504 -24.81 -8.52 -10.13
C PHE A 504 -24.38 -9.87 -9.55
N ALA A 505 -23.80 -10.69 -10.41
CA ALA A 505 -23.10 -11.90 -10.02
C ALA A 505 -21.83 -12.03 -10.86
N ARG A 506 -20.76 -12.60 -10.28
CA ARG A 506 -19.50 -12.81 -10.97
C ARG A 506 -18.78 -14.06 -10.46
N VAL A 507 -18.16 -14.78 -11.40
CA VAL A 507 -17.17 -15.81 -11.12
C VAL A 507 -15.87 -15.38 -11.78
N ALA A 508 -14.77 -15.37 -11.04
CA ALA A 508 -13.50 -14.89 -11.57
C ALA A 508 -12.32 -15.70 -11.05
N THR A 509 -11.27 -15.77 -11.86
CA THR A 509 -10.01 -16.38 -11.52
C THR A 509 -8.89 -15.34 -11.45
N GLY A 510 -7.93 -15.60 -10.58
CA GLY A 510 -6.70 -14.82 -10.44
C GLY A 510 -5.50 -15.73 -10.29
N TYR A 511 -4.35 -15.17 -10.52
CA TYR A 511 -3.10 -15.88 -10.59
C TYR A 511 -1.98 -15.03 -9.99
N ARG A 512 -1.12 -15.67 -9.18
CA ARG A 512 0.16 -15.11 -8.74
C ARG A 512 1.29 -15.98 -9.28
N ALA A 513 2.26 -15.34 -9.92
CA ALA A 513 3.43 -16.00 -10.49
C ALA A 513 4.28 -16.69 -9.41
N PRO A 514 5.12 -17.69 -9.76
CA PRO A 514 6.05 -18.30 -8.82
C PRO A 514 6.93 -17.24 -8.14
N SER A 515 7.18 -17.40 -6.85
CA SER A 515 8.03 -16.52 -6.06
C SER A 515 9.29 -17.25 -5.60
N ILE A 516 10.36 -16.50 -5.38
CA ILE A 516 11.65 -17.00 -4.91
C ILE A 516 12.01 -16.21 -3.66
N GLN A 517 12.33 -16.91 -2.59
CA GLN A 517 12.97 -16.34 -1.43
C GLN A 517 14.44 -16.74 -1.47
N GLY A 518 15.29 -15.75 -1.67
CA GLY A 518 16.70 -15.94 -1.91
C GLY A 518 17.61 -15.18 -0.95
N ARG A 519 17.09 -14.68 0.18
CA ARG A 519 17.87 -14.01 1.20
C ARG A 519 18.72 -15.02 1.96
N VAL A 520 19.89 -15.31 1.38
CA VAL A 520 20.84 -16.30 1.92
C VAL A 520 21.81 -15.72 2.96
N LEU A 521 21.54 -14.51 3.49
CA LEU A 521 22.40 -13.87 4.48
C LEU A 521 22.61 -14.74 5.72
N PHE A 522 21.56 -15.42 6.20
CA PHE A 522 21.56 -16.31 7.37
C PHE A 522 21.22 -17.76 7.03
N GLY A 523 20.89 -18.04 5.77
CA GLY A 523 20.50 -19.38 5.31
C GLY A 523 21.42 -19.92 4.23
N ASP A 524 21.43 -21.26 4.07
CA ASP A 524 22.28 -21.95 3.13
C ASP A 524 21.47 -22.60 1.97
N SER A 525 20.30 -22.06 1.69
CA SER A 525 19.44 -22.52 0.61
C SER A 525 18.44 -21.43 0.21
N ILE A 526 17.96 -21.51 -1.02
CA ILE A 526 16.84 -20.72 -1.51
C ILE A 526 15.55 -21.55 -1.47
N SER A 527 14.40 -20.89 -1.42
CA SER A 527 13.10 -21.57 -1.53
C SER A 527 12.27 -20.96 -2.66
N ILE A 528 11.48 -21.83 -3.31
CA ILE A 528 10.63 -21.47 -4.45
C ILE A 528 9.21 -21.88 -4.10
N ALA A 529 8.28 -20.92 -4.18
CA ALA A 529 6.86 -21.20 -4.16
C ALA A 529 6.33 -21.29 -5.59
N ASN A 530 5.55 -22.34 -5.85
CA ASN A 530 4.82 -22.50 -7.10
C ASN A 530 3.74 -21.42 -7.25
N SER A 531 3.24 -21.23 -8.47
CA SER A 531 2.15 -20.28 -8.72
C SER A 531 0.91 -20.63 -7.93
N GLU A 532 0.27 -19.61 -7.34
CA GLU A 532 -1.04 -19.75 -6.70
C GLU A 532 -2.18 -19.37 -7.65
N LYS A 533 -3.34 -20.01 -7.50
CA LYS A 533 -4.52 -19.83 -8.32
C LYS A 533 -5.76 -19.62 -7.45
N ALA A 534 -6.39 -18.46 -7.61
CA ALA A 534 -7.63 -18.11 -6.92
C ALA A 534 -8.83 -18.28 -7.83
N LEU A 535 -9.92 -18.78 -7.27
CA LEU A 535 -11.28 -18.77 -7.84
C LEU A 535 -12.20 -18.09 -6.84
N SER A 536 -12.95 -17.10 -7.28
CA SER A 536 -13.95 -16.41 -6.46
C SER A 536 -15.31 -16.42 -7.12
N VAL A 537 -16.35 -16.57 -6.31
CA VAL A 537 -17.76 -16.38 -6.69
C VAL A 537 -18.28 -15.24 -5.82
N GLU A 538 -18.95 -14.28 -6.44
CA GLU A 538 -19.56 -13.15 -5.73
C GLU A 538 -20.90 -12.79 -6.35
N ALA A 539 -21.82 -12.30 -5.51
CA ALA A 539 -23.09 -11.74 -5.93
C ALA A 539 -23.44 -10.55 -5.03
N GLY A 540 -24.18 -9.62 -5.57
CA GLY A 540 -24.54 -8.43 -4.82
C GLY A 540 -25.57 -7.55 -5.51
N PHE A 541 -25.83 -6.42 -4.87
CA PHE A 541 -26.72 -5.39 -5.38
C PHE A 541 -26.10 -4.00 -5.24
N LYS A 542 -26.55 -3.07 -6.06
CA LYS A 542 -26.19 -1.66 -6.01
C LYS A 542 -27.44 -0.83 -6.20
N ALA A 543 -27.72 0.07 -5.28
CA ALA A 543 -28.95 0.85 -5.29
C ALA A 543 -28.70 2.32 -4.94
N ASP A 544 -29.30 3.22 -5.73
CA ASP A 544 -29.50 4.61 -5.38
C ASP A 544 -30.92 4.75 -4.85
N LEU A 545 -31.08 5.21 -3.63
CA LEU A 545 -32.33 5.22 -2.88
C LEU A 545 -32.72 6.67 -2.54
N LEU A 546 -33.99 6.86 -2.13
CA LEU A 546 -34.48 8.13 -1.60
C LEU A 546 -34.18 9.32 -2.56
N ASP A 547 -34.57 9.19 -3.82
CA ASP A 547 -34.32 10.19 -4.87
C ASP A 547 -32.83 10.59 -4.99
N ASN A 548 -31.93 9.58 -4.96
CA ASN A 548 -30.48 9.71 -5.02
C ASN A 548 -29.85 10.44 -3.81
N THR A 549 -30.53 10.54 -2.68
CA THR A 549 -29.92 11.05 -1.44
C THR A 549 -29.17 9.97 -0.67
N ALA A 550 -29.40 8.69 -0.98
CA ALA A 550 -28.67 7.57 -0.39
C ALA A 550 -28.23 6.56 -1.47
N ARG A 551 -27.08 5.94 -1.25
CA ARG A 551 -26.54 4.87 -2.09
C ARG A 551 -26.06 3.75 -1.20
N ILE A 552 -26.35 2.50 -1.60
CA ILE A 552 -25.85 1.31 -0.92
C ILE A 552 -25.39 0.26 -1.93
N THR A 553 -24.26 -0.37 -1.65
CA THR A 553 -23.76 -1.55 -2.35
C THR A 553 -23.57 -2.68 -1.34
N GLY A 554 -24.14 -3.84 -1.61
CA GLY A 554 -23.93 -5.04 -0.81
C GLY A 554 -23.36 -6.16 -1.67
N THR A 555 -22.38 -6.89 -1.16
CA THR A 555 -21.73 -8.02 -1.85
C THR A 555 -21.55 -9.18 -0.87
N VAL A 556 -21.90 -10.40 -1.28
CA VAL A 556 -21.49 -11.65 -0.64
C VAL A 556 -20.46 -12.33 -1.51
N PHE A 557 -19.45 -12.95 -0.91
CA PHE A 557 -18.38 -13.60 -1.66
C PHE A 557 -17.90 -14.90 -1.00
N SER A 558 -17.37 -15.79 -1.83
CA SER A 558 -16.62 -16.96 -1.40
C SER A 558 -15.46 -17.16 -2.38
N TYR A 559 -14.26 -17.44 -1.85
CA TYR A 559 -13.12 -17.74 -2.68
C TYR A 559 -12.35 -18.95 -2.17
N ARG A 560 -11.60 -19.55 -3.09
CA ARG A 560 -10.61 -20.62 -2.82
C ARG A 560 -9.33 -20.29 -3.55
N VAL A 561 -8.21 -20.46 -2.85
CA VAL A 561 -6.86 -20.35 -3.40
C VAL A 561 -6.19 -21.70 -3.32
N LYS A 562 -5.72 -22.23 -4.44
CA LYS A 562 -4.86 -23.42 -4.52
C LYS A 562 -3.41 -23.00 -4.54
N ASP A 563 -2.55 -23.82 -3.90
CA ASP A 563 -1.11 -23.59 -3.80
C ASP A 563 -0.78 -22.18 -3.26
N LEU A 564 -1.51 -21.74 -2.22
CA LEU A 564 -1.32 -20.42 -1.62
C LEU A 564 0.13 -20.23 -1.18
N GLN A 565 0.79 -19.19 -1.68
CA GLN A 565 2.15 -18.83 -1.30
C GLN A 565 2.16 -18.18 0.08
N LEU A 566 2.90 -18.79 1.00
CA LEU A 566 3.05 -18.33 2.37
C LEU A 566 4.53 -18.20 2.72
N THR A 567 4.83 -17.31 3.66
CA THR A 567 6.18 -17.12 4.20
C THR A 567 6.21 -17.68 5.62
N ALA A 568 6.99 -18.73 5.82
CA ALA A 568 7.24 -19.33 7.12
C ALA A 568 8.57 -18.81 7.66
N GLY A 569 8.54 -18.16 8.83
CA GLY A 569 9.73 -17.79 9.58
C GLY A 569 10.38 -19.04 10.22
N SER A 570 11.65 -18.91 10.54
CA SER A 570 12.33 -19.85 11.41
C SER A 570 12.71 -19.09 12.69
N GLY A 571 11.81 -18.71 13.52
CA GLY A 571 11.98 -17.92 14.77
C GLY A 571 13.36 -17.92 15.48
N SER A 572 14.28 -18.73 14.99
CA SER A 572 15.62 -18.90 15.56
C SER A 572 16.77 -18.32 14.72
N THR A 573 16.59 -18.00 13.44
CA THR A 573 17.74 -17.69 12.55
C THR A 573 17.56 -16.47 11.66
N ASN A 574 16.54 -15.63 11.85
CA ASN A 574 16.20 -14.54 10.94
C ASN A 574 16.14 -14.96 9.46
N GLN A 575 15.68 -16.20 9.24
CA GLN A 575 15.54 -16.82 7.93
C GLN A 575 14.07 -17.07 7.64
N ASN A 576 13.63 -16.68 6.46
CA ASN A 576 12.32 -17.01 5.92
C ASN A 576 12.44 -18.04 4.80
N ARG A 577 11.42 -18.85 4.65
CA ARG A 577 11.24 -19.72 3.49
C ARG A 577 9.84 -19.58 2.92
N LEU A 578 9.73 -19.68 1.62
CA LEU A 578 8.45 -19.79 0.95
C LEU A 578 7.94 -21.23 0.99
N VAL A 579 6.65 -21.36 1.26
CA VAL A 579 5.93 -22.62 1.21
C VAL A 579 4.62 -22.42 0.45
N ASN A 580 4.11 -23.48 -0.16
CA ASN A 580 2.74 -23.46 -0.68
C ASN A 580 1.83 -24.24 0.28
N ALA A 581 0.78 -23.60 0.75
CA ALA A 581 -0.33 -24.31 1.36
C ALA A 581 -1.22 -24.90 0.27
N ALA A 582 -1.58 -26.18 0.39
CA ALA A 582 -2.40 -26.87 -0.61
C ALA A 582 -3.67 -26.09 -0.97
N LYS A 583 -4.27 -25.44 0.03
CA LYS A 583 -5.50 -24.66 -0.14
C LYS A 583 -5.67 -23.61 0.95
N ALA A 584 -6.27 -22.49 0.60
CA ALA A 584 -6.92 -21.56 1.53
C ALA A 584 -8.33 -21.22 1.04
N GLU A 585 -9.20 -20.89 1.97
CA GLU A 585 -10.59 -20.49 1.70
C GLU A 585 -10.92 -19.22 2.45
N GLY A 586 -11.80 -18.40 1.86
CA GLY A 586 -12.39 -17.26 2.52
C GLY A 586 -13.82 -17.02 2.05
N GLN A 587 -14.65 -16.54 2.95
CA GLN A 587 -16.02 -16.17 2.67
C GLN A 587 -16.45 -14.99 3.52
N GLY A 588 -17.41 -14.23 3.05
CA GLY A 588 -17.89 -13.09 3.78
C GLY A 588 -18.85 -12.20 3.03
N PHE A 589 -19.05 -11.01 3.55
CA PHE A 589 -19.85 -9.99 2.92
C PHE A 589 -19.30 -8.59 3.15
N GLU A 590 -19.66 -7.68 2.28
CA GLU A 590 -19.20 -6.29 2.25
C GLU A 590 -20.41 -5.37 2.02
N ILE A 591 -20.41 -4.23 2.69
CA ILE A 591 -21.39 -3.16 2.51
C ILE A 591 -20.62 -1.84 2.36
N ASP A 592 -20.93 -1.09 1.33
CA ASP A 592 -20.54 0.31 1.17
C ASP A 592 -21.83 1.14 1.06
N ALA A 593 -21.97 2.16 1.92
CA ALA A 593 -23.12 3.05 1.92
C ALA A 593 -22.69 4.50 2.07
N GLN A 594 -23.43 5.41 1.43
CA GLN A 594 -23.30 6.85 1.62
C GLN A 594 -24.67 7.51 1.57
N ALA A 595 -24.86 8.57 2.35
CA ALA A 595 -26.13 9.28 2.39
C ALA A 595 -25.95 10.77 2.70
N ILE A 596 -26.86 11.58 2.15
CA ILE A 596 -27.18 12.93 2.57
C ILE A 596 -28.35 12.79 3.56
N ILE A 597 -28.04 12.79 4.87
CA ILE A 597 -29.07 12.56 5.91
C ILE A 597 -29.86 13.81 6.25
N ALA A 598 -29.30 14.97 5.92
CA ALA A 598 -29.99 16.26 5.95
C ALA A 598 -29.21 17.22 5.02
N ARG A 599 -29.73 18.43 4.76
CA ARG A 599 -29.15 19.40 3.84
C ARG A 599 -27.64 19.59 4.07
N ASP A 600 -27.23 19.71 5.32
CA ASP A 600 -25.86 20.02 5.72
C ASP A 600 -25.06 18.79 6.19
N TRP A 601 -25.67 17.61 6.21
CA TRP A 601 -25.09 16.38 6.79
C TRP A 601 -24.89 15.28 5.77
N ARG A 602 -23.68 14.78 5.67
CA ARG A 602 -23.33 13.62 4.82
C ARG A 602 -22.63 12.56 5.65
N THR A 603 -22.89 11.30 5.32
CA THR A 603 -22.26 10.17 5.99
C THR A 603 -21.86 9.09 4.99
N THR A 604 -20.77 8.39 5.28
CA THR A 604 -20.40 7.15 4.62
C THR A 604 -20.25 6.04 5.64
N LEU A 605 -20.56 4.81 5.26
CA LEU A 605 -20.38 3.61 6.06
C LEU A 605 -19.80 2.52 5.17
N GLY A 606 -18.70 1.94 5.60
CA GLY A 606 -18.16 0.71 5.04
C GLY A 606 -18.15 -0.39 6.09
N PHE A 607 -18.55 -1.60 5.73
CA PHE A 607 -18.51 -2.76 6.60
C PHE A 607 -18.07 -4.00 5.83
N SER A 608 -17.22 -4.82 6.43
CA SER A 608 -16.89 -6.14 5.90
C SER A 608 -16.76 -7.18 7.00
N TYR A 609 -17.26 -8.37 6.72
CA TYR A 609 -16.99 -9.58 7.46
C TYR A 609 -16.24 -10.55 6.55
N ASN A 610 -15.14 -11.14 7.03
CA ASN A 610 -14.26 -11.99 6.25
C ASN A 610 -13.73 -13.14 7.11
N ASP A 611 -14.18 -14.38 6.87
CA ASP A 611 -13.72 -15.60 7.53
C ASP A 611 -12.77 -16.35 6.61
N THR A 612 -11.50 -16.48 7.01
CA THR A 612 -10.44 -17.11 6.22
C THR A 612 -9.89 -18.32 6.95
N LYS A 613 -9.48 -19.37 6.19
CA LYS A 613 -8.90 -20.59 6.75
C LYS A 613 -7.84 -21.19 5.83
N ILE A 614 -6.70 -21.54 6.39
CA ILE A 614 -5.69 -22.40 5.77
C ILE A 614 -6.20 -23.85 5.85
N LYS A 615 -6.16 -24.58 4.74
CA LYS A 615 -6.60 -25.97 4.61
C LYS A 615 -5.48 -26.84 4.08
N ASP A 616 -4.56 -27.19 4.96
CA ASP A 616 -3.43 -28.09 4.67
C ASP A 616 -3.02 -28.86 5.93
N PRO A 617 -3.50 -30.09 6.10
CA PRO A 617 -3.17 -30.91 7.27
C PRO A 617 -1.69 -31.35 7.34
N ASN A 618 -0.95 -31.18 6.24
CA ASN A 618 0.46 -31.61 6.14
C ASN A 618 1.44 -30.44 6.22
N LEU A 619 0.94 -29.21 6.38
CA LEU A 619 1.80 -28.03 6.50
C LEU A 619 2.07 -27.68 7.95
N PHE A 620 3.34 -27.72 8.31
CA PHE A 620 3.85 -27.40 9.64
C PHE A 620 4.88 -26.29 9.54
N VAL A 621 4.88 -25.40 10.52
CA VAL A 621 5.80 -24.25 10.60
C VAL A 621 6.49 -24.22 11.96
N GLN A 622 7.65 -23.57 12.01
CA GLN A 622 8.31 -23.29 13.28
C GLN A 622 7.66 -22.05 13.91
N PRO A 623 7.19 -22.11 15.15
CA PRO A 623 6.73 -20.96 15.90
C PRO A 623 7.90 -20.28 16.62
N CYS A 624 7.62 -19.10 17.21
CA CYS A 624 8.50 -18.49 18.20
C CYS A 624 8.83 -19.44 19.36
N GLY A 625 9.92 -19.22 20.04
CA GLY A 625 10.28 -19.99 21.24
C GLY A 625 11.00 -21.28 20.99
N ASN A 626 11.35 -21.58 19.75
CA ASN A 626 12.12 -22.78 19.46
C ASN A 626 13.59 -22.61 19.84
N ALA A 627 14.13 -23.60 20.55
CA ALA A 627 15.41 -23.62 21.24
C ALA A 627 16.67 -23.58 20.33
N GLY A 628 16.61 -23.01 19.15
CA GLY A 628 17.76 -22.89 18.24
C GLY A 628 18.76 -21.79 18.60
N PHE A 629 18.34 -20.75 19.30
CA PHE A 629 19.26 -19.77 19.86
C PHE A 629 19.79 -20.25 21.20
N GLN A 630 21.02 -20.68 21.24
CA GLN A 630 21.71 -21.14 22.47
C GLN A 630 21.85 -20.04 23.55
N PHE A 631 21.46 -18.80 23.24
CA PHE A 631 21.65 -17.64 24.10
C PHE A 631 20.38 -17.18 24.82
N LEU A 632 19.24 -17.80 24.56
CA LEU A 632 17.96 -17.34 25.14
C LEU A 632 17.65 -18.12 26.42
N GLN A 633 17.44 -17.36 27.50
CA GLN A 633 17.00 -17.94 28.76
C GLN A 633 15.66 -18.66 28.58
N ALA A 634 15.53 -19.85 29.16
CA ALA A 634 14.29 -20.58 29.21
C ALA A 634 13.18 -19.68 29.80
N GLY A 635 12.10 -19.47 29.04
CA GLY A 635 10.95 -18.69 29.50
C GLY A 635 10.74 -17.34 28.84
N THR A 636 11.54 -16.89 27.88
CA THR A 636 11.38 -15.60 27.17
C THR A 636 10.52 -15.68 25.90
N GLY A 637 10.13 -16.88 25.45
CA GLY A 637 9.34 -17.07 24.24
C GLY A 637 7.84 -16.71 24.37
N CYS A 638 7.13 -16.78 23.24
CA CYS A 638 5.69 -16.58 23.16
C CYS A 638 4.89 -17.83 23.59
N ASN A 639 3.61 -17.66 23.89
CA ASN A 639 2.67 -18.73 24.19
C ASN A 639 1.96 -19.20 22.92
N VAL A 640 2.46 -20.29 22.32
CA VAL A 640 1.90 -20.88 21.11
C VAL A 640 0.62 -21.63 21.41
N LEU A 641 -0.41 -21.41 20.60
CA LEU A 641 -1.76 -21.98 20.78
C LEU A 641 -2.05 -23.17 19.85
N ASN A 642 -1.22 -23.35 18.80
CA ASN A 642 -1.39 -24.44 17.85
C ASN A 642 -0.93 -25.79 18.39
N ALA A 643 -1.54 -26.88 17.90
CA ALA A 643 -1.12 -28.24 18.20
C ALA A 643 0.29 -28.51 17.68
N PRO A 644 1.12 -29.27 18.44
CA PRO A 644 2.45 -29.69 17.98
C PRO A 644 2.39 -30.46 16.65
N GLY A 645 3.40 -30.24 15.81
CA GLY A 645 3.61 -31.00 14.58
C GLY A 645 4.38 -32.30 14.81
N PRO A 646 4.58 -33.11 13.77
CA PRO A 646 5.28 -34.37 13.86
C PRO A 646 6.79 -34.21 14.07
N LEU A 647 7.35 -33.09 13.66
CA LEU A 647 8.77 -32.77 13.90
C LEU A 647 8.90 -31.92 15.16
N PRO A 648 9.90 -32.21 16.02
CA PRO A 648 10.15 -31.37 17.20
C PRO A 648 10.24 -29.89 16.82
N GLY A 649 9.60 -29.03 17.59
CA GLY A 649 9.62 -27.59 17.37
C GLY A 649 8.81 -27.08 16.19
N THR A 650 7.90 -27.88 15.65
CA THR A 650 6.95 -27.45 14.63
C THR A 650 5.51 -27.49 15.18
N VAL A 651 4.62 -26.70 14.56
CA VAL A 651 3.19 -26.68 14.88
C VAL A 651 2.35 -26.77 13.62
N SER A 652 1.14 -27.33 13.74
CA SER A 652 0.17 -27.36 12.66
C SER A 652 -0.50 -26.00 12.49
N ILE A 653 -0.61 -25.53 11.24
CA ILE A 653 -1.38 -24.31 10.92
C ILE A 653 -2.69 -24.62 10.18
N ASN A 654 -3.06 -25.89 10.10
CA ASN A 654 -4.31 -26.28 9.46
C ASN A 654 -5.52 -25.76 10.25
N GLY A 655 -6.39 -25.02 9.58
CA GLY A 655 -7.55 -24.37 10.20
C GLY A 655 -7.31 -22.95 10.70
N ASN A 656 -6.06 -22.50 10.77
CA ASN A 656 -5.74 -21.12 11.16
C ASN A 656 -6.31 -20.11 10.17
N PRO A 657 -6.73 -18.93 10.63
CA PRO A 657 -7.01 -17.80 9.73
C PRO A 657 -5.72 -17.36 9.02
N LEU A 658 -5.87 -16.69 7.89
CA LEU A 658 -4.74 -16.06 7.21
C LEU A 658 -4.12 -14.97 8.11
N PRO A 659 -2.80 -14.79 8.08
CA PRO A 659 -2.16 -13.73 8.86
C PRO A 659 -2.61 -12.35 8.38
N ARG A 660 -2.72 -11.40 9.32
CA ARG A 660 -3.12 -10.00 9.07
C ARG A 660 -4.50 -9.86 8.41
N ALA A 661 -5.40 -10.83 8.66
CA ALA A 661 -6.76 -10.91 8.13
C ALA A 661 -7.79 -10.70 9.25
N PRO A 662 -8.09 -9.45 9.65
CA PRO A 662 -9.15 -9.17 10.62
C PRO A 662 -10.50 -9.66 10.08
N LYS A 663 -11.31 -10.29 10.97
CA LYS A 663 -12.63 -10.80 10.58
C LYS A 663 -13.61 -9.67 10.28
N VAL A 664 -13.59 -8.61 11.06
CA VAL A 664 -14.46 -7.45 10.91
C VAL A 664 -13.61 -6.21 10.64
N VAL A 665 -13.95 -5.49 9.60
CA VAL A 665 -13.47 -4.13 9.35
C VAL A 665 -14.67 -3.26 9.05
N TRP A 666 -14.76 -2.13 9.75
CA TRP A 666 -15.75 -1.12 9.38
C TRP A 666 -15.13 0.28 9.45
N ASN A 667 -15.67 1.17 8.64
CA ASN A 667 -15.35 2.59 8.65
C ASN A 667 -16.61 3.42 8.60
N TRP A 668 -16.52 4.62 9.13
CA TRP A 668 -17.62 5.55 9.16
C TRP A 668 -17.09 6.98 9.06
N THR A 669 -17.74 7.80 8.26
CA THR A 669 -17.49 9.24 8.21
C THR A 669 -18.77 10.01 8.44
N LEU A 670 -18.67 11.16 9.10
CA LEU A 670 -19.74 12.12 9.22
C LEU A 670 -19.19 13.50 8.89
N LYS A 671 -19.78 14.16 7.90
CA LYS A 671 -19.45 15.52 7.49
C LYS A 671 -20.66 16.41 7.72
N TYR A 672 -20.41 17.51 8.42
CA TYR A 672 -21.33 18.65 8.55
C TYR A 672 -20.74 19.85 7.82
N SER A 673 -21.51 20.51 6.96
CA SER A 673 -21.11 21.73 6.25
C SER A 673 -22.23 22.73 6.29
N THR A 674 -21.95 23.94 6.77
CA THR A 674 -22.96 25.01 6.84
C THR A 674 -22.35 26.38 6.53
N GLU A 675 -23.15 27.26 5.96
CA GLU A 675 -22.72 28.62 5.67
C GLU A 675 -22.69 29.45 6.98
N ILE A 676 -21.58 30.14 7.25
CA ILE A 676 -21.41 31.07 8.37
C ILE A 676 -20.76 32.33 7.84
N GLY A 677 -21.52 33.48 7.89
CA GLY A 677 -21.07 34.72 7.32
C GLY A 677 -20.92 34.65 5.81
N ASP A 678 -19.74 34.98 5.30
CA ASP A 678 -19.37 34.89 3.89
C ASP A 678 -18.61 33.60 3.53
N GLY A 679 -18.55 32.64 4.46
CA GLY A 679 -17.81 31.40 4.32
C GLY A 679 -18.61 30.15 4.69
N GLU A 680 -17.95 29.01 4.60
CA GLU A 680 -18.49 27.70 4.93
C GLU A 680 -17.69 27.06 6.06
N LEU A 681 -18.35 26.67 7.14
CA LEU A 681 -17.80 25.84 8.19
C LEU A 681 -17.99 24.37 7.80
N THR A 682 -16.92 23.60 7.81
CA THR A 682 -16.95 22.15 7.62
C THR A 682 -16.40 21.44 8.86
N VAL A 683 -17.15 20.49 9.39
CA VAL A 683 -16.71 19.58 10.46
C VAL A 683 -16.80 18.15 9.92
N LEU A 684 -15.69 17.44 9.95
CA LEU A 684 -15.61 16.05 9.48
C LEU A 684 -14.97 15.18 10.54
N THR A 685 -15.62 14.06 10.85
CA THR A 685 -15.01 12.97 11.65
C THR A 685 -15.00 11.70 10.83
N ASP A 686 -13.92 10.94 10.94
CA ASP A 686 -13.74 9.65 10.26
C ASP A 686 -13.21 8.59 11.24
N TRP A 687 -13.78 7.41 11.21
CA TRP A 687 -13.46 6.31 12.10
C TRP A 687 -13.18 5.04 11.30
N ALA A 688 -12.25 4.23 11.76
CA ALA A 688 -11.95 2.92 11.22
C ALA A 688 -11.75 1.93 12.36
N TYR A 689 -12.46 0.82 12.30
CA TYR A 689 -12.31 -0.31 13.19
C TYR A 689 -11.75 -1.51 12.47
N LYS A 690 -10.79 -2.17 13.09
CA LYS A 690 -10.24 -3.45 12.67
C LYS A 690 -10.31 -4.43 13.84
N ASP A 691 -10.88 -5.61 13.60
CA ASP A 691 -10.90 -6.69 14.59
C ASP A 691 -9.49 -7.26 14.82
N LYS A 692 -9.36 -8.09 15.85
CA LYS A 692 -8.11 -8.82 16.14
C LYS A 692 -7.67 -9.72 14.98
N TYR A 693 -6.36 -9.90 14.84
CA TYR A 693 -5.77 -10.75 13.79
C TYR A 693 -4.44 -11.37 14.24
N ASN A 694 -4.09 -12.52 13.69
CA ASN A 694 -2.77 -13.12 13.89
C ASN A 694 -1.71 -12.40 13.04
N MET A 695 -0.55 -12.14 13.63
CA MET A 695 0.58 -11.53 12.91
C MET A 695 1.34 -12.55 12.05
N PHE A 696 1.37 -13.80 12.48
CA PHE A 696 2.10 -14.92 11.85
C PHE A 696 1.14 -16.04 11.40
N LEU A 697 1.69 -17.05 10.72
CA LEU A 697 0.94 -18.22 10.26
C LEU A 697 0.45 -19.09 11.42
N TYR A 698 1.22 -19.16 12.49
CA TYR A 698 0.83 -19.80 13.75
C TYR A 698 0.11 -18.82 14.68
N GLU A 699 -0.64 -19.34 15.59
CA GLU A 699 -1.31 -18.56 16.63
C GLU A 699 -0.49 -18.53 17.91
N ALA A 700 -0.24 -17.33 18.43
CA ALA A 700 0.38 -17.11 19.72
C ALA A 700 -0.29 -15.94 20.41
N THR A 701 -0.42 -15.99 21.74
CA THR A 701 -1.12 -14.98 22.53
C THR A 701 -0.49 -13.60 22.33
N GLU A 702 0.83 -13.50 22.38
CA GLU A 702 1.59 -12.26 22.27
C GLU A 702 1.53 -11.66 20.86
N TYR A 703 1.38 -12.50 19.84
CA TYR A 703 1.40 -12.10 18.42
C TYR A 703 0.00 -12.06 17.79
N LYS A 704 -1.03 -11.92 18.63
CA LYS A 704 -2.40 -11.67 18.19
C LYS A 704 -2.75 -10.20 18.45
N ALA A 705 -2.67 -9.38 17.38
CA ALA A 705 -3.04 -7.98 17.47
C ALA A 705 -4.47 -7.82 18.00
N LYS A 706 -4.67 -6.86 18.88
CA LYS A 706 -5.98 -6.52 19.46
C LYS A 706 -6.85 -5.81 18.42
N ALA A 707 -8.14 -5.76 18.70
CA ALA A 707 -9.04 -4.90 17.94
C ALA A 707 -8.69 -3.42 18.16
N ALA A 708 -8.79 -2.63 17.12
CA ALA A 708 -8.47 -1.21 17.14
C ALA A 708 -9.60 -0.37 16.55
N LEU A 709 -9.91 0.72 17.23
CA LEU A 709 -10.75 1.80 16.73
C LEU A 709 -9.92 3.08 16.68
N GLU A 710 -9.66 3.57 15.49
CA GLU A 710 -8.93 4.81 15.27
C GLU A 710 -9.84 5.82 14.60
N GLY A 711 -9.83 7.06 15.09
CA GLY A 711 -10.63 8.14 14.57
C GLY A 711 -9.84 9.40 14.29
N GLY A 712 -10.39 10.24 13.43
CA GLY A 712 -9.91 11.57 13.11
C GLY A 712 -11.01 12.61 13.23
N LEU A 713 -10.59 13.86 13.40
CA LEU A 713 -11.44 15.04 13.37
C LEU A 713 -10.76 16.12 12.55
N ARG A 714 -11.52 16.79 11.68
CA ARG A 714 -11.10 17.98 10.96
C ARG A 714 -12.19 19.04 11.06
N VAL A 715 -11.81 20.27 11.41
CA VAL A 715 -12.68 21.42 11.44
C VAL A 715 -12.06 22.50 10.56
N GLY A 716 -12.75 22.90 9.50
CA GLY A 716 -12.27 23.86 8.51
C GLY A 716 -13.25 25.00 8.31
N TYR A 717 -12.72 26.16 7.98
CA TYR A 717 -13.50 27.33 7.55
C TYR A 717 -12.96 27.83 6.23
N GLY A 718 -13.81 27.79 5.19
CA GLY A 718 -13.52 28.27 3.85
C GLY A 718 -14.23 29.62 3.59
N TRP A 719 -13.54 30.53 2.92
CA TRP A 719 -14.12 31.84 2.55
C TRP A 719 -13.75 32.26 1.14
N ALA A 720 -14.26 33.39 0.68
CA ALA A 720 -14.09 33.89 -0.68
C ALA A 720 -14.51 32.85 -1.74
N ALA A 721 -15.70 32.26 -1.58
CA ALA A 721 -16.25 31.20 -2.43
C ALA A 721 -15.34 29.92 -2.52
N GLY A 722 -14.70 29.54 -1.41
CA GLY A 722 -13.82 28.37 -1.33
C GLY A 722 -12.41 28.61 -1.87
N LYS A 723 -12.04 29.86 -2.17
CA LYS A 723 -10.70 30.22 -2.61
C LYS A 723 -9.65 29.97 -1.51
N TYR A 724 -10.01 30.24 -0.27
CA TYR A 724 -9.15 30.01 0.90
C TYR A 724 -9.84 29.14 1.93
N GLU A 725 -9.09 28.32 2.62
CA GLU A 725 -9.56 27.54 3.75
C GLU A 725 -8.46 27.45 4.82
N VAL A 726 -8.86 27.57 6.09
CA VAL A 726 -8.05 27.19 7.24
C VAL A 726 -8.71 26.04 7.95
N ALA A 727 -7.95 25.03 8.37
CA ALA A 727 -8.50 23.88 9.09
C ALA A 727 -7.57 23.43 10.22
N ALA A 728 -8.17 22.95 11.31
CA ALA A 728 -7.48 22.18 12.34
C ALA A 728 -7.84 20.71 12.19
N TYR A 729 -6.87 19.83 12.46
CA TYR A 729 -7.09 18.38 12.37
C TYR A 729 -6.45 17.62 13.54
N SER A 730 -7.00 16.46 13.83
CA SER A 730 -6.38 15.45 14.69
C SER A 730 -6.58 14.07 14.09
N ARG A 731 -5.53 13.23 14.13
CA ARG A 731 -5.54 11.81 13.72
C ARG A 731 -5.24 10.94 14.92
N ASN A 732 -5.80 9.72 14.95
CA ASN A 732 -5.80 8.86 16.13
C ASN A 732 -6.20 9.67 17.38
N ILE A 733 -7.38 10.31 17.30
CA ILE A 733 -7.83 11.29 18.29
C ILE A 733 -7.94 10.68 19.72
N THR A 734 -8.21 9.38 19.80
CA THR A 734 -8.27 8.63 21.07
C THR A 734 -6.89 8.29 21.63
N ASN A 735 -5.82 8.53 20.84
CA ASN A 735 -4.45 8.13 21.14
C ASN A 735 -4.33 6.63 21.46
N HIS A 736 -5.09 5.81 20.73
CA HIS A 736 -5.03 4.36 20.90
C HIS A 736 -3.66 3.82 20.52
N ARG A 737 -3.04 3.03 21.41
CA ARG A 737 -1.70 2.46 21.22
C ARG A 737 -1.77 0.95 21.37
N GLN A 738 -1.20 0.24 20.38
CA GLN A 738 -1.14 -1.21 20.38
C GLN A 738 -0.02 -1.75 19.50
N VAL A 739 0.39 -2.97 19.75
CA VAL A 739 1.30 -3.71 18.85
C VAL A 739 0.53 -4.12 17.60
N ILE A 740 1.03 -3.70 16.43
CA ILE A 740 0.40 -3.98 15.14
C ILE A 740 1.19 -4.98 14.29
N ALA A 741 2.49 -5.12 14.56
CA ALA A 741 3.38 -6.07 13.93
C ALA A 741 4.47 -6.50 14.90
N ALA A 742 5.15 -7.61 14.61
CA ALA A 742 6.20 -8.15 15.46
C ALA A 742 7.23 -8.90 14.61
N ILE A 743 8.38 -9.14 15.20
CA ILE A 743 9.33 -10.19 14.80
C ILE A 743 9.23 -11.31 15.82
N ASP A 744 9.20 -12.55 15.37
CA ASP A 744 9.04 -13.72 16.22
C ASP A 744 10.36 -14.20 16.86
N PHE A 745 11.26 -13.26 17.11
CA PHE A 745 12.39 -13.48 18.01
C PHE A 745 11.90 -13.69 19.45
N ASN A 746 12.64 -14.43 20.22
CA ASN A 746 12.25 -14.80 21.59
C ASN A 746 12.25 -13.62 22.60
N ASN A 747 12.50 -12.41 22.17
CA ASN A 747 12.53 -11.20 22.98
C ASN A 747 11.27 -10.32 22.84
N LEU A 748 10.16 -10.87 22.37
CA LEU A 748 8.87 -10.19 22.25
C LEU A 748 8.96 -8.80 21.60
N THR A 749 9.71 -8.75 20.49
CA THR A 749 9.91 -7.52 19.70
C THR A 749 8.65 -7.16 18.92
N GLY A 750 8.23 -5.92 19.01
CA GLY A 750 7.04 -5.41 18.35
C GLY A 750 7.23 -4.07 17.66
N ILE A 751 6.24 -3.73 16.83
CA ILE A 751 6.04 -2.44 16.19
C ILE A 751 4.70 -1.89 16.68
N VAL A 752 4.68 -0.63 17.08
CA VAL A 752 3.49 0.04 17.62
C VAL A 752 2.91 0.99 16.56
N ASN A 753 1.58 1.12 16.53
CA ASN A 753 0.92 2.05 15.61
C ASN A 753 1.30 3.52 15.89
N GLU A 754 1.00 4.40 14.92
CA GLU A 754 1.27 5.83 15.03
C GLU A 754 0.48 6.47 16.20
N PRO A 755 1.11 7.30 17.06
CA PRO A 755 0.43 8.03 18.11
C PRO A 755 -0.45 9.14 17.55
N ARG A 756 -1.28 9.75 18.41
CA ARG A 756 -2.10 10.91 18.03
C ARG A 756 -1.24 12.04 17.48
N SER A 757 -1.59 12.47 16.26
CA SER A 757 -1.06 13.67 15.62
C SER A 757 -2.16 14.72 15.49
N TYR A 758 -1.78 16.02 15.47
CA TYR A 758 -2.67 17.16 15.29
C TYR A 758 -1.91 18.33 14.68
N GLY A 759 -2.65 19.20 14.04
CA GLY A 759 -2.07 20.37 13.39
C GLY A 759 -3.11 21.26 12.76
N VAL A 760 -2.61 22.22 12.00
CA VAL A 760 -3.41 23.17 11.22
C VAL A 760 -3.01 23.09 9.75
N GLN A 761 -3.95 23.44 8.86
CA GLN A 761 -3.75 23.49 7.42
C GLN A 761 -4.27 24.81 6.88
N PHE A 762 -3.61 25.32 5.86
CA PHE A 762 -4.09 26.42 5.03
C PHE A 762 -4.11 25.98 3.57
N LYS A 763 -5.27 26.10 2.92
CA LYS A 763 -5.44 25.78 1.49
C LYS A 763 -5.82 27.05 0.73
N ALA A 764 -5.18 27.28 -0.39
CA ALA A 764 -5.50 28.32 -1.35
C ALA A 764 -5.74 27.70 -2.72
N ASN A 765 -6.88 28.01 -3.34
CA ASN A 765 -7.24 27.65 -4.71
C ASN A 765 -7.18 28.89 -5.61
N PHE A 766 -6.75 28.75 -6.85
CA PHE A 766 -6.61 29.85 -7.80
C PHE A 766 -6.84 29.41 -9.26
#